data_dbfa55b61792083eb6310070e0423237
#
_entry.id   dbfa55b61792083eb6310070e0423237
#
_cell.length_a   1.000
_cell.length_b   1.000
_cell.length_c   1.000
_cell.angle_alpha   90.00
_cell.angle_beta   90.00
_cell.angle_gamma   90.00
#
_symmetry.space_group_name_H-M   'P 1'
#
loop_
_entity.id
_entity.type
_entity.pdbx_description
1 polymer ?
#
loop_
_entity_poly.entity_id
_entity_poly.type
_entity_poly.pdbx_seq_one_letter_code
_entity_poly.pdbx_strand_id
1 'polypeptide(L)'
;MDDSTHTCQYNEEDGSMRMYIRGRPVVLYGPSDHDTLDPAKVAPPPQSKLKLEWVYGYRGKDCRSNLYLLPTGEIVYFVAAVVVLFNVDEQCQRHYTGHTDDVKCIAIHPNKMIIASGQCAGHDRLDARPHIRVWNSVSLATLAVLGSGHIERAVACLTFSRADGGSLLAAVDEGPDHTISVWEWQRPDKGHCVAETKCSVDTVVAAEFHPLDRNQIVTCGKGHIAFWTLDASNVLYKRMGIFETRDKPKYVTCLGFNHNGDVISGDSNGNLIVWGRGTNTIQKMVRGVHSGSVFSVCSLKEGAVVSGGGKDGRLVLFDADLQPTATENVIEGHYGGVRVIAEGRGSQLFIGTTKNCILHGDMELGFLPAVLGHVDEVWGLAANPALPQFVSGCWDSLLQLWDPLSHSTVWSKDIGERAQSCAWSSDGSVIAVGCVSGKWLVFDPVSREMVAHHVDGVEPIQTIQYSPDNKYVAIGSRDNFIYIYQVDDNCSRYSRLGKCLGHSSFITHLDWSEDSQYIRSNSGDYELLYWNATTCRQITSPTSMRDVVWASNNCPITFQTIGVWPENADGTDINTCTRSHDNRLAATGDDFGKVKLFAYPVTQPKSLCHQYGGHSSHVTCVRFLLDDSRLVTAGGLDTSLMQWVVE
;
A
#
# COMPACT_ATOMS: atom_id res chain seq x y z
N MET A 1 36.74 -19.09 -7.05
CA MET A 1 36.00 -19.40 -8.29
C MET A 1 35.78 -18.07 -8.97
N ASP A 2 36.20 -17.97 -10.20
CA ASP A 2 36.34 -16.72 -10.95
C ASP A 2 35.00 -15.99 -11.07
N ASP A 3 34.88 -14.80 -10.47
CA ASP A 3 33.74 -13.90 -10.46
C ASP A 3 33.58 -13.14 -11.81
N SER A 4 34.38 -13.50 -12.81
CA SER A 4 34.48 -12.79 -14.10
C SER A 4 33.51 -13.27 -15.20
N THR A 5 32.64 -14.26 -14.93
CA THR A 5 31.86 -14.94 -15.98
C THR A 5 30.47 -14.34 -16.24
N HIS A 6 30.00 -13.36 -15.45
CA HIS A 6 28.63 -12.81 -15.55
C HIS A 6 28.57 -11.30 -15.71
N THR A 7 29.63 -10.68 -16.20
CA THR A 7 29.65 -9.22 -16.48
C THR A 7 29.02 -8.92 -17.85
N CYS A 8 28.31 -7.78 -17.96
CA CYS A 8 27.80 -7.29 -19.24
C CYS A 8 28.93 -7.10 -20.26
N GLN A 9 28.71 -7.54 -21.48
CA GLN A 9 29.67 -7.50 -22.58
C GLN A 9 29.04 -6.86 -23.80
N TYR A 10 29.68 -5.84 -24.36
CA TYR A 10 29.28 -5.23 -25.61
C TYR A 10 30.10 -5.80 -26.77
N ASN A 11 29.43 -6.18 -27.85
CA ASN A 11 30.04 -6.64 -29.08
C ASN A 11 29.94 -5.53 -30.14
N GLU A 12 31.11 -4.97 -30.50
CA GLU A 12 31.18 -3.86 -31.49
C GLU A 12 30.87 -4.31 -32.90
N GLU A 13 31.06 -5.62 -33.25
CA GLU A 13 30.85 -6.12 -34.60
C GLU A 13 29.38 -6.08 -35.02
N ASP A 14 28.47 -6.41 -34.09
CA ASP A 14 27.04 -6.49 -34.37
C ASP A 14 26.19 -5.49 -33.57
N GLY A 15 26.83 -4.70 -32.69
CA GLY A 15 26.16 -3.70 -31.84
C GLY A 15 25.27 -4.33 -30.77
N SER A 16 25.59 -5.55 -30.33
CA SER A 16 24.81 -6.24 -29.29
C SER A 16 25.41 -6.09 -27.90
N MET A 17 24.52 -6.08 -26.90
CA MET A 17 24.89 -6.16 -25.48
C MET A 17 24.45 -7.51 -24.94
N ARG A 18 25.36 -8.26 -24.34
CA ARG A 18 25.07 -9.46 -23.58
C ARG A 18 25.02 -9.13 -22.10
N MET A 19 23.87 -9.35 -21.50
CA MET A 19 23.68 -9.25 -20.05
C MET A 19 23.29 -10.60 -19.47
N TYR A 20 23.32 -10.73 -18.15
CA TYR A 20 22.94 -11.97 -17.47
C TYR A 20 21.83 -11.68 -16.45
N ILE A 21 20.73 -12.40 -16.57
CA ILE A 21 19.62 -12.39 -15.61
C ILE A 21 19.50 -13.80 -15.04
N ARG A 22 19.63 -13.94 -13.73
CA ARG A 22 19.63 -15.22 -13.02
C ARG A 22 20.57 -16.26 -13.66
N GLY A 23 21.77 -15.78 -14.09
CA GLY A 23 22.79 -16.61 -14.74
C GLY A 23 22.50 -17.00 -16.19
N ARG A 24 21.37 -16.57 -16.77
CA ARG A 24 21.04 -16.77 -18.19
C ARG A 24 21.51 -15.61 -19.03
N PRO A 25 22.22 -15.84 -20.14
CA PRO A 25 22.62 -14.78 -21.05
C PRO A 25 21.40 -14.27 -21.85
N VAL A 26 21.24 -12.95 -21.88
CA VAL A 26 20.27 -12.25 -22.71
C VAL A 26 21.04 -11.36 -23.67
N VAL A 27 20.81 -11.50 -24.97
CA VAL A 27 21.49 -10.71 -26.02
C VAL A 27 20.49 -9.68 -26.58
N LEU A 28 20.85 -8.42 -26.50
CA LEU A 28 20.01 -7.29 -26.93
C LEU A 28 20.77 -6.47 -27.97
N TYR A 29 20.11 -6.13 -29.08
CA TYR A 29 20.70 -5.39 -30.18
C TYR A 29 20.34 -3.90 -30.09
N GLY A 30 21.38 -3.05 -30.12
CA GLY A 30 21.22 -1.59 -30.19
C GLY A 30 20.80 -1.10 -31.56
N PRO A 31 20.26 0.13 -31.69
CA PRO A 31 20.01 0.78 -32.98
C PRO A 31 21.26 0.79 -33.85
N SER A 32 21.08 0.80 -35.18
CA SER A 32 22.19 0.72 -36.13
C SER A 32 23.09 1.97 -36.10
N ASP A 33 22.56 3.09 -35.66
CA ASP A 33 23.25 4.38 -35.51
C ASP A 33 23.79 4.63 -34.09
N HIS A 34 23.73 3.63 -33.22
CA HIS A 34 24.18 3.79 -31.84
C HIS A 34 25.71 3.83 -31.78
N ASP A 35 26.24 4.81 -31.03
CA ASP A 35 27.67 4.90 -30.75
C ASP A 35 28.16 3.67 -29.96
N THR A 36 29.47 3.38 -30.11
CA THR A 36 30.13 2.31 -29.37
C THR A 36 29.95 2.49 -27.86
N LEU A 37 29.44 1.45 -27.20
CA LEU A 37 29.23 1.45 -25.75
C LEU A 37 30.46 0.94 -24.98
N ASP A 38 30.86 1.66 -23.97
CA ASP A 38 31.81 1.18 -22.95
C ASP A 38 31.02 0.70 -21.72
N PRO A 39 30.88 -0.61 -21.48
CA PRO A 39 30.13 -1.15 -20.34
C PRO A 39 30.67 -0.74 -18.96
N ALA A 40 31.92 -0.26 -18.91
CA ALA A 40 32.54 0.20 -17.65
C ALA A 40 32.15 1.63 -17.29
N LYS A 41 31.63 2.39 -18.24
CA LYS A 41 31.23 3.78 -18.02
C LYS A 41 30.02 3.87 -17.10
N VAL A 42 30.09 4.77 -16.12
CA VAL A 42 28.97 5.07 -15.21
C VAL A 42 28.13 6.20 -15.80
N ALA A 43 26.84 5.95 -16.03
CA ALA A 43 25.89 6.99 -16.42
C ALA A 43 25.37 7.75 -15.18
N PRO A 44 25.30 9.09 -15.22
CA PRO A 44 24.81 9.88 -14.10
C PRO A 44 23.30 9.67 -13.90
N PRO A 45 22.80 9.96 -12.69
CA PRO A 45 21.35 9.96 -12.45
C PRO A 45 20.70 11.12 -13.21
N PRO A 46 19.38 11.10 -13.44
CA PRO A 46 18.67 12.21 -14.05
C PRO A 46 18.75 13.47 -13.18
N GLN A 47 18.61 14.64 -13.80
CA GLN A 47 18.52 15.91 -13.07
C GLN A 47 17.19 16.00 -12.30
N SER A 48 16.13 15.49 -12.92
CA SER A 48 14.80 15.42 -12.32
C SER A 48 14.76 14.47 -11.11
N LYS A 49 13.91 14.80 -10.15
CA LYS A 49 13.67 14.02 -8.92
C LYS A 49 12.18 13.80 -8.73
N LEU A 50 11.84 12.80 -7.93
CA LEU A 50 10.47 12.59 -7.50
C LEU A 50 10.25 13.15 -6.08
N LYS A 51 9.11 13.78 -5.90
CA LYS A 51 8.63 14.20 -4.59
C LYS A 51 7.24 13.62 -4.36
N LEU A 52 7.05 12.93 -3.24
CA LEU A 52 5.75 12.37 -2.87
C LEU A 52 4.74 13.50 -2.67
N GLU A 53 3.70 13.53 -3.51
CA GLU A 53 2.63 14.54 -3.46
C GLU A 53 1.41 14.02 -2.71
N TRP A 54 0.99 12.77 -3.01
CA TRP A 54 -0.22 12.20 -2.46
C TRP A 54 -0.11 10.69 -2.28
N VAL A 55 -0.71 10.20 -1.20
CA VAL A 55 -0.89 8.77 -0.92
C VAL A 55 -2.39 8.49 -0.89
N TYR A 56 -2.84 7.62 -1.79
CA TYR A 56 -4.20 7.15 -1.84
C TYR A 56 -4.33 5.87 -1.02
N GLY A 57 -5.40 5.76 -0.26
CA GLY A 57 -5.70 4.59 0.53
C GLY A 57 -5.51 4.80 2.03
N TYR A 58 -5.94 3.81 2.77
CA TYR A 58 -5.94 3.74 4.23
C TYR A 58 -5.83 2.28 4.65
N ARG A 59 -5.22 1.99 5.77
CA ARG A 59 -5.10 0.62 6.28
C ARG A 59 -5.99 0.39 7.49
N GLY A 60 -7.21 -0.10 7.28
CA GLY A 60 -8.19 -0.43 8.30
C GLY A 60 -8.54 -1.90 8.38
N LYS A 61 -8.36 -2.66 7.29
CA LYS A 61 -8.72 -4.09 7.20
C LYS A 61 -8.04 -4.93 8.27
N ASP A 62 -6.76 -4.76 8.50
CA ASP A 62 -5.91 -5.59 9.35
C ASP A 62 -5.19 -4.84 10.47
N CYS A 63 -5.28 -3.51 10.54
CA CYS A 63 -4.70 -2.68 11.58
C CYS A 63 -5.76 -2.09 12.51
N ARG A 64 -5.34 -1.76 13.74
CA ARG A 64 -6.20 -1.16 14.77
C ARG A 64 -5.69 0.21 15.13
N SER A 65 -6.58 1.06 15.66
CA SER A 65 -6.24 2.40 16.16
C SER A 65 -5.41 3.24 15.18
N ASN A 66 -5.71 3.10 13.88
CA ASN A 66 -5.00 3.79 12.81
C ASN A 66 -5.73 5.08 12.38
N LEU A 67 -6.06 5.93 13.33
CA LEU A 67 -6.68 7.23 13.03
C LEU A 67 -6.66 8.13 14.25
N TYR A 68 -6.10 9.33 14.10
CA TYR A 68 -6.04 10.36 15.15
C TYR A 68 -6.22 11.74 14.54
N LEU A 69 -6.72 12.71 15.34
CA LEU A 69 -6.79 14.11 14.97
C LEU A 69 -5.75 14.93 15.74
N LEU A 70 -4.98 15.74 15.02
CA LEU A 70 -4.06 16.73 15.57
C LEU A 70 -4.73 18.09 15.78
N PRO A 71 -4.19 18.94 16.67
CA PRO A 71 -4.67 20.31 16.87
C PRO A 71 -4.65 21.17 15.60
N THR A 72 -3.78 20.83 14.65
CA THR A 72 -3.69 21.49 13.32
C THR A 72 -4.91 21.26 12.44
N GLY A 73 -5.77 20.29 12.79
CA GLY A 73 -6.90 19.84 11.96
C GLY A 73 -6.56 18.70 11.02
N GLU A 74 -5.32 18.26 11.01
CA GLU A 74 -4.89 17.10 10.23
C GLU A 74 -5.28 15.80 10.93
N ILE A 75 -5.84 14.86 10.17
CA ILE A 75 -5.94 13.47 10.61
C ILE A 75 -4.62 12.76 10.33
N VAL A 76 -4.23 11.86 11.23
CA VAL A 76 -3.01 11.06 11.13
C VAL A 76 -3.37 9.60 11.02
N TYR A 77 -2.83 8.95 10.02
CA TYR A 77 -2.99 7.52 9.77
C TYR A 77 -1.79 7.00 8.97
N PHE A 78 -1.68 5.70 8.85
CA PHE A 78 -0.64 5.09 8.02
C PHE A 78 -1.22 4.16 6.95
N VAL A 79 -0.47 4.01 5.88
CA VAL A 79 -0.64 3.01 4.84
C VAL A 79 0.74 2.68 4.27
N ALA A 80 1.02 1.40 4.00
CA ALA A 80 2.35 0.95 3.60
C ALA A 80 3.45 1.40 4.60
N ALA A 81 4.57 1.93 4.12
CA ALA A 81 5.66 2.45 4.95
C ALA A 81 5.53 3.96 5.26
N VAL A 82 4.39 4.57 4.97
CA VAL A 82 4.17 6.03 5.10
C VAL A 82 3.16 6.33 6.19
N VAL A 83 3.46 7.32 7.03
CA VAL A 83 2.46 7.96 7.90
C VAL A 83 1.99 9.24 7.25
N VAL A 84 0.69 9.36 7.04
CA VAL A 84 0.03 10.47 6.35
C VAL A 84 -0.57 11.42 7.38
N LEU A 85 -0.32 12.72 7.20
CA LEU A 85 -0.97 13.82 7.90
C LEU A 85 -1.84 14.55 6.87
N PHE A 86 -3.15 14.38 6.98
CA PHE A 86 -4.09 14.86 5.98
C PHE A 86 -5.06 15.91 6.55
N ASN A 87 -5.03 17.09 5.99
CA ASN A 87 -6.02 18.13 6.27
C ASN A 87 -7.19 17.97 5.29
N VAL A 88 -8.32 17.48 5.80
CA VAL A 88 -9.52 17.20 4.98
C VAL A 88 -10.14 18.49 4.44
N ASP A 89 -10.10 19.59 5.20
CA ASP A 89 -10.70 20.86 4.78
C ASP A 89 -9.86 21.56 3.70
N GLU A 90 -8.53 21.50 3.81
CA GLU A 90 -7.59 22.12 2.88
C GLU A 90 -7.20 21.19 1.72
N GLN A 91 -7.60 19.92 1.76
CA GLN A 91 -7.24 18.89 0.77
C GLN A 91 -5.74 18.83 0.49
N CYS A 92 -4.93 18.79 1.56
CA CYS A 92 -3.48 18.68 1.47
C CYS A 92 -2.93 17.60 2.40
N GLN A 93 -1.88 16.92 1.95
CA GLN A 93 -1.19 15.89 2.71
C GLN A 93 0.26 16.28 2.99
N ARG A 94 0.75 15.84 4.15
CA ARG A 94 2.17 15.80 4.50
C ARG A 94 2.51 14.35 4.87
N HIS A 95 3.74 13.94 4.62
CA HIS A 95 4.14 12.54 4.72
C HIS A 95 5.37 12.37 5.59
N TYR A 96 5.31 11.45 6.55
CA TYR A 96 6.50 10.96 7.24
C TYR A 96 6.93 9.65 6.57
N THR A 97 8.12 9.66 5.97
CA THR A 97 8.67 8.58 5.15
C THR A 97 9.91 7.93 5.77
N GLY A 98 10.07 8.03 7.09
CA GLY A 98 11.23 7.50 7.81
C GLY A 98 11.28 5.97 7.90
N HIS A 99 10.16 5.28 7.70
CA HIS A 99 10.08 3.82 7.75
C HIS A 99 10.55 3.17 6.44
N THR A 100 11.07 1.96 6.56
CA THR A 100 11.59 1.15 5.45
C THR A 100 10.69 -0.03 5.10
N ASP A 101 9.69 -0.30 5.92
CA ASP A 101 8.69 -1.34 5.71
C ASP A 101 7.36 -0.95 6.37
N ASP A 102 6.36 -1.84 6.30
CA ASP A 102 5.01 -1.64 6.81
C ASP A 102 4.96 -1.03 8.22
N VAL A 103 4.27 0.08 8.33
CA VAL A 103 3.86 0.62 9.63
C VAL A 103 2.67 -0.19 10.15
N LYS A 104 2.73 -0.62 11.41
CA LYS A 104 1.72 -1.48 12.06
C LYS A 104 0.93 -0.77 13.14
N CYS A 105 1.52 0.22 13.79
CA CYS A 105 0.89 0.94 14.87
C CYS A 105 1.43 2.37 14.99
N ILE A 106 0.65 3.21 15.63
CA ILE A 106 0.92 4.62 15.84
C ILE A 106 0.38 5.05 17.19
N ALA A 107 1.06 5.95 17.86
CA ALA A 107 0.62 6.59 19.10
C ALA A 107 0.91 8.08 19.08
N ILE A 108 0.00 8.86 19.64
CA ILE A 108 0.13 10.32 19.74
C ILE A 108 0.53 10.69 21.17
N HIS A 109 1.61 11.44 21.29
CA HIS A 109 2.08 11.98 22.56
C HIS A 109 1.05 12.98 23.15
N PRO A 110 0.94 13.11 24.50
CA PRO A 110 -0.01 14.02 25.13
C PRO A 110 0.07 15.48 24.67
N ASN A 111 1.28 15.96 24.27
CA ASN A 111 1.45 17.32 23.72
C ASN A 111 0.88 17.50 22.30
N LYS A 112 0.41 16.42 21.66
CA LYS A 112 -0.16 16.41 20.31
C LYS A 112 0.79 16.85 19.17
N MET A 113 2.09 17.03 19.46
CA MET A 113 3.11 17.39 18.45
C MET A 113 4.10 16.26 18.15
N ILE A 114 4.18 15.27 19.01
CA ILE A 114 5.09 14.13 18.85
C ILE A 114 4.28 12.89 18.57
N ILE A 115 4.76 12.07 17.64
CA ILE A 115 4.14 10.83 17.20
C ILE A 115 5.17 9.71 17.31
N ALA A 116 4.73 8.55 17.77
CA ALA A 116 5.49 7.31 17.69
C ALA A 116 4.84 6.38 16.67
N SER A 117 5.63 5.78 15.82
CA SER A 117 5.17 4.79 14.82
C SER A 117 6.07 3.56 14.83
N GLY A 118 5.47 2.39 14.73
CA GLY A 118 6.16 1.11 14.78
C GLY A 118 6.03 0.36 13.46
N GLN A 119 7.15 -0.22 12.99
CA GLN A 119 7.17 -1.01 11.76
C GLN A 119 7.34 -2.50 12.00
N CYS A 120 6.98 -3.31 11.01
CA CYS A 120 7.26 -4.74 10.98
C CYS A 120 8.67 -5.05 10.46
N ALA A 121 9.07 -6.32 10.61
CA ALA A 121 10.26 -6.84 9.95
C ALA A 121 9.98 -7.04 8.46
N GLY A 122 10.87 -6.51 7.62
CA GLY A 122 10.89 -6.82 6.19
C GLY A 122 11.35 -8.24 5.95
N HIS A 123 10.73 -8.92 4.99
CA HIS A 123 11.15 -10.24 4.59
C HIS A 123 12.55 -10.17 3.95
N ASP A 124 13.52 -10.86 4.56
CA ASP A 124 14.90 -11.02 4.05
C ASP A 124 15.70 -9.73 3.74
N ARG A 125 15.27 -8.58 4.28
CA ARG A 125 15.93 -7.29 4.08
C ARG A 125 16.61 -6.82 5.36
N LEU A 126 17.92 -6.64 5.33
CA LEU A 126 18.71 -6.16 6.46
C LEU A 126 18.39 -4.70 6.87
N ASP A 127 17.89 -3.90 5.94
CA ASP A 127 17.50 -2.50 6.16
C ASP A 127 16.08 -2.34 6.75
N ALA A 128 15.28 -3.41 6.73
CA ALA A 128 13.90 -3.43 7.19
C ALA A 128 13.72 -4.17 8.52
N ARG A 129 14.56 -3.83 9.52
CA ARG A 129 14.43 -4.36 10.87
C ARG A 129 13.25 -3.71 11.60
N PRO A 130 12.50 -4.44 12.45
CA PRO A 130 11.44 -3.86 13.24
C PRO A 130 12.01 -2.86 14.24
N HIS A 131 11.40 -1.69 14.32
CA HIS A 131 11.79 -0.63 15.24
C HIS A 131 10.66 0.39 15.42
N ILE A 132 10.82 1.24 16.40
CA ILE A 132 9.92 2.35 16.69
C ILE A 132 10.63 3.65 16.31
N ARG A 133 9.92 4.55 15.64
CA ARG A 133 10.37 5.91 15.40
C ARG A 133 9.50 6.89 16.16
N VAL A 134 10.15 7.78 16.90
CA VAL A 134 9.51 8.91 17.55
C VAL A 134 9.90 10.16 16.78
N TRP A 135 8.94 10.95 16.33
CA TRP A 135 9.16 12.06 15.42
C TRP A 135 8.20 13.24 15.68
N ASN A 136 8.57 14.41 15.22
CA ASN A 136 7.80 15.64 15.38
C ASN A 136 6.84 15.82 14.21
N SER A 137 5.54 15.99 14.47
CA SER A 137 4.50 16.13 13.45
C SER A 137 4.56 17.45 12.67
N VAL A 138 5.23 18.48 13.22
CA VAL A 138 5.37 19.78 12.54
C VAL A 138 6.54 19.76 11.57
N SER A 139 7.72 19.39 12.06
CA SER A 139 8.96 19.38 11.27
C SER A 139 9.20 18.08 10.49
N LEU A 140 8.48 17.01 10.82
CA LEU A 140 8.69 15.64 10.33
C LEU A 140 10.07 15.07 10.67
N ALA A 141 10.82 15.70 11.57
CA ALA A 141 12.12 15.26 12.01
C ALA A 141 12.01 14.07 12.97
N THR A 142 12.82 13.03 12.75
CA THR A 142 12.96 11.90 13.68
C THR A 142 13.71 12.34 14.92
N LEU A 143 13.14 12.12 16.11
CA LEU A 143 13.71 12.46 17.41
C LEU A 143 14.42 11.27 18.05
N ALA A 144 13.87 10.06 17.90
CA ALA A 144 14.46 8.84 18.44
C ALA A 144 14.09 7.62 17.58
N VAL A 145 14.98 6.61 17.59
CA VAL A 145 14.75 5.28 17.01
C VAL A 145 14.99 4.25 18.09
N LEU A 146 13.96 3.48 18.45
CA LEU A 146 13.95 2.57 19.59
C LEU A 146 13.74 1.12 19.14
N GLY A 147 14.18 0.17 19.97
CA GLY A 147 13.84 -1.25 19.84
C GLY A 147 14.55 -1.99 18.70
N SER A 148 15.45 -1.35 17.98
CA SER A 148 16.23 -2.02 16.93
C SER A 148 17.14 -3.09 17.54
N GLY A 149 16.88 -4.36 17.20
CA GLY A 149 17.59 -5.52 17.75
C GLY A 149 16.95 -6.11 19.02
N HIS A 150 15.94 -5.46 19.60
CA HIS A 150 15.12 -6.00 20.70
C HIS A 150 13.79 -6.57 20.18
N ILE A 151 13.16 -5.89 19.21
CA ILE A 151 11.90 -6.31 18.63
C ILE A 151 12.18 -7.32 17.52
N GLU A 152 11.50 -8.48 17.56
CA GLU A 152 11.83 -9.60 16.66
C GLU A 152 11.05 -9.56 15.33
N ARG A 153 9.75 -9.26 15.36
CA ARG A 153 8.88 -9.38 14.17
C ARG A 153 8.21 -8.09 13.76
N ALA A 154 7.44 -7.52 14.67
CA ALA A 154 6.70 -6.29 14.43
C ALA A 154 6.36 -5.60 15.73
N VAL A 155 6.19 -4.28 15.67
CA VAL A 155 5.62 -3.51 16.78
C VAL A 155 4.10 -3.59 16.65
N ALA A 156 3.44 -4.36 17.54
CA ALA A 156 1.99 -4.58 17.48
C ALA A 156 1.21 -3.40 18.05
N CYS A 157 1.66 -2.86 19.19
CA CYS A 157 0.98 -1.78 19.90
C CYS A 157 1.99 -0.74 20.41
N LEU A 158 1.56 0.52 20.46
CA LEU A 158 2.31 1.64 21.04
C LEU A 158 1.39 2.51 21.87
N THR A 159 1.88 3.00 23.01
CA THR A 159 1.15 3.97 23.82
C THR A 159 2.11 4.83 24.63
N PHE A 160 1.86 6.15 24.70
CA PHE A 160 2.56 7.08 25.57
C PHE A 160 1.90 7.16 26.94
N SER A 161 2.70 7.31 28.00
CA SER A 161 2.18 7.67 29.32
C SER A 161 1.53 9.06 29.29
N ARG A 162 0.29 9.16 29.80
CA ARG A 162 -0.45 10.44 29.75
C ARG A 162 -0.34 11.22 31.06
N ALA A 163 -0.33 10.53 32.19
CA ALA A 163 -0.36 11.15 33.52
C ALA A 163 0.89 11.95 33.86
N ASP A 164 2.03 11.69 33.23
CA ASP A 164 3.31 12.37 33.45
C ASP A 164 3.76 13.24 32.26
N GLY A 165 2.86 13.49 31.33
CA GLY A 165 3.15 14.30 30.13
C GLY A 165 3.92 13.58 29.03
N GLY A 166 3.93 12.25 29.00
CA GLY A 166 4.48 11.45 27.90
C GLY A 166 5.96 11.07 28.05
N SER A 167 6.46 10.99 29.27
CA SER A 167 7.87 10.64 29.53
C SER A 167 8.22 9.19 29.13
N LEU A 168 7.23 8.29 29.19
CA LEU A 168 7.38 6.88 28.87
C LEU A 168 6.62 6.49 27.59
N LEU A 169 7.18 5.56 26.85
CA LEU A 169 6.55 4.90 25.70
C LEU A 169 6.53 3.39 25.97
N ALA A 170 5.35 2.77 25.93
CA ALA A 170 5.23 1.33 25.99
C ALA A 170 4.99 0.77 24.60
N ALA A 171 5.58 -0.39 24.32
CA ALA A 171 5.46 -1.14 23.08
C ALA A 171 5.18 -2.62 23.36
N VAL A 172 4.44 -3.26 22.47
CA VAL A 172 4.23 -4.71 22.46
C VAL A 172 4.71 -5.26 21.13
N ASP A 173 5.50 -6.31 21.18
CA ASP A 173 6.05 -7.02 20.01
C ASP A 173 5.08 -8.13 19.55
N GLU A 174 5.06 -8.43 18.26
CA GLU A 174 4.40 -9.61 17.66
C GLU A 174 5.24 -10.89 17.76
N GLY A 175 6.31 -10.92 18.54
CA GLY A 175 7.10 -12.11 18.81
C GLY A 175 6.27 -13.22 19.49
N PRO A 176 6.85 -14.43 19.68
CA PRO A 176 6.10 -15.57 20.24
C PRO A 176 5.51 -15.32 21.63
N ASP A 177 6.16 -14.51 22.45
CA ASP A 177 5.75 -14.14 23.81
C ASP A 177 5.05 -12.78 23.88
N HIS A 178 4.87 -12.09 22.76
CA HIS A 178 4.34 -10.72 22.69
C HIS A 178 4.93 -9.84 23.79
N THR A 179 6.25 -9.71 23.80
CA THR A 179 6.96 -8.98 24.85
C THR A 179 6.46 -7.54 24.96
N ILE A 180 6.13 -7.12 26.19
CA ILE A 180 5.86 -5.72 26.52
C ILE A 180 7.13 -5.06 27.02
N SER A 181 7.47 -3.91 26.48
CA SER A 181 8.63 -3.10 26.84
C SER A 181 8.25 -1.65 27.10
N VAL A 182 8.88 -1.02 28.09
CA VAL A 182 8.67 0.39 28.46
C VAL A 182 9.97 1.14 28.27
N TRP A 183 9.92 2.29 27.59
CA TRP A 183 11.06 3.06 27.15
C TRP A 183 11.02 4.49 27.66
N GLU A 184 12.16 4.99 28.17
CA GLU A 184 12.46 6.41 28.28
C GLU A 184 13.01 6.89 26.95
N TRP A 185 12.13 7.33 26.04
CA TRP A 185 12.46 7.64 24.65
C TRP A 185 13.28 8.92 24.46
N GLN A 186 13.29 9.84 25.43
CA GLN A 186 13.98 11.13 25.36
C GLN A 186 15.48 11.05 25.71
N ARG A 187 15.96 9.89 26.20
CA ARG A 187 17.37 9.76 26.52
C ARG A 187 18.23 9.77 25.26
N PRO A 188 19.42 10.43 25.31
CA PRO A 188 20.45 10.25 24.29
C PRO A 188 20.75 8.75 24.13
N ASP A 189 21.39 8.32 23.09
CA ASP A 189 21.77 6.92 22.86
C ASP A 189 20.61 5.94 22.57
N LYS A 190 19.65 6.35 21.71
CA LYS A 190 18.57 5.49 21.18
C LYS A 190 17.50 5.06 22.20
N GLY A 191 17.29 5.87 23.23
CA GLY A 191 16.33 5.57 24.29
C GLY A 191 16.85 4.50 25.26
N HIS A 192 16.19 4.38 26.40
CA HIS A 192 16.51 3.39 27.43
C HIS A 192 15.30 2.51 27.71
N CYS A 193 15.44 1.20 27.55
CA CYS A 193 14.45 0.24 27.96
C CYS A 193 14.45 0.15 29.49
N VAL A 194 13.39 0.65 30.11
CA VAL A 194 13.23 0.71 31.58
C VAL A 194 12.80 -0.64 32.13
N ALA A 195 11.86 -1.28 31.45
CA ALA A 195 11.28 -2.55 31.85
C ALA A 195 10.86 -3.36 30.63
N GLU A 196 11.02 -4.67 30.74
CA GLU A 196 10.65 -5.62 29.68
C GLU A 196 10.17 -6.93 30.31
N THR A 197 9.10 -7.52 29.78
CA THR A 197 8.62 -8.82 30.24
C THR A 197 7.72 -9.48 29.18
N LYS A 198 7.53 -10.80 29.30
CA LYS A 198 6.59 -11.56 28.47
C LYS A 198 5.15 -11.14 28.73
N CYS A 199 4.44 -10.75 27.69
CA CYS A 199 3.05 -10.31 27.81
C CYS A 199 2.07 -11.46 27.68
N SER A 200 2.05 -12.16 26.55
CA SER A 200 1.11 -13.23 26.29
C SER A 200 1.61 -14.15 25.18
N VAL A 201 1.33 -15.43 25.26
CA VAL A 201 1.53 -16.38 24.16
C VAL A 201 0.44 -16.23 23.08
N ASP A 202 -0.70 -15.65 23.44
CA ASP A 202 -1.79 -15.34 22.52
C ASP A 202 -1.72 -13.89 22.04
N THR A 203 -2.28 -13.63 20.85
CA THR A 203 -2.28 -12.32 20.19
C THR A 203 -2.72 -11.19 21.11
N VAL A 204 -1.91 -10.14 21.18
CA VAL A 204 -2.22 -8.85 21.81
C VAL A 204 -2.66 -7.88 20.74
N VAL A 205 -3.81 -7.23 20.90
CA VAL A 205 -4.41 -6.34 19.88
C VAL A 205 -4.44 -4.87 20.28
N ALA A 206 -4.35 -4.57 21.57
CA ALA A 206 -4.28 -3.20 22.08
C ALA A 206 -3.49 -3.13 23.38
N ALA A 207 -2.82 -2.00 23.57
CA ALA A 207 -2.13 -1.63 24.80
C ALA A 207 -2.31 -0.13 25.04
N GLU A 208 -2.69 0.26 26.25
CA GLU A 208 -2.90 1.66 26.62
C GLU A 208 -2.38 1.94 28.02
N PHE A 209 -1.67 3.06 28.19
CA PHE A 209 -1.39 3.60 29.51
C PHE A 209 -2.66 4.14 30.15
N HIS A 210 -2.78 3.93 31.46
CA HIS A 210 -3.87 4.52 32.23
C HIS A 210 -3.76 6.06 32.21
N PRO A 211 -4.86 6.79 31.90
CA PRO A 211 -4.78 8.24 31.71
C PRO A 211 -4.43 9.04 32.98
N LEU A 212 -4.70 8.48 34.17
CA LEU A 212 -4.50 9.14 35.48
C LEU A 212 -3.37 8.52 36.31
N ASP A 213 -2.73 7.43 35.85
CA ASP A 213 -1.65 6.75 36.57
C ASP A 213 -0.55 6.31 35.59
N ARG A 214 0.61 6.95 35.67
CA ARG A 214 1.77 6.65 34.82
C ARG A 214 2.33 5.22 34.96
N ASN A 215 2.02 4.57 36.08
CA ASN A 215 2.57 3.25 36.39
C ASN A 215 1.65 2.09 35.95
N GLN A 216 0.47 2.40 35.42
CA GLN A 216 -0.47 1.39 34.99
C GLN A 216 -0.60 1.34 33.46
N ILE A 217 -0.53 0.11 32.92
CA ILE A 217 -0.75 -0.20 31.52
C ILE A 217 -1.81 -1.30 31.45
N VAL A 218 -2.67 -1.25 30.44
CA VAL A 218 -3.66 -2.28 30.15
C VAL A 218 -3.40 -2.85 28.77
N THR A 219 -3.36 -4.18 28.66
CA THR A 219 -3.26 -4.88 27.38
C THR A 219 -4.44 -5.81 27.19
N CYS A 220 -4.88 -6.00 25.96
CA CYS A 220 -5.94 -6.95 25.67
C CYS A 220 -5.69 -7.69 24.35
N GLY A 221 -6.37 -8.83 24.20
CA GLY A 221 -6.23 -9.64 22.99
C GLY A 221 -7.06 -10.91 23.02
N LYS A 222 -6.52 -11.98 22.46
CA LYS A 222 -7.21 -13.26 22.36
C LYS A 222 -7.40 -13.89 23.74
N GLY A 223 -8.66 -13.95 24.19
CA GLY A 223 -9.06 -14.58 25.44
C GLY A 223 -8.54 -13.91 26.71
N HIS A 224 -8.03 -12.68 26.66
CA HIS A 224 -7.47 -12.01 27.83
C HIS A 224 -7.60 -10.47 27.80
N ILE A 225 -7.64 -9.92 28.99
CA ILE A 225 -7.27 -8.54 29.34
C ILE A 225 -6.32 -8.62 30.53
N ALA A 226 -5.25 -7.83 30.53
CA ALA A 226 -4.25 -7.81 31.58
C ALA A 226 -3.96 -6.39 32.05
N PHE A 227 -3.83 -6.24 33.36
CA PHE A 227 -3.51 -4.98 34.04
C PHE A 227 -2.08 -5.08 34.56
N TRP A 228 -1.24 -4.16 34.14
CA TRP A 228 0.17 -4.10 34.46
C TRP A 228 0.47 -2.95 35.42
N THR A 229 1.34 -3.18 36.37
CA THR A 229 1.83 -2.14 37.27
C THR A 229 3.36 -2.10 37.17
N LEU A 230 3.91 -0.95 36.82
CA LEU A 230 5.35 -0.68 36.82
C LEU A 230 5.71 -0.18 38.23
N ASP A 231 6.52 -0.93 38.95
CA ASP A 231 6.95 -0.53 40.29
C ASP A 231 8.17 0.41 40.28
N ALA A 232 8.57 0.90 41.44
CA ALA A 232 9.72 1.77 41.64
C ALA A 232 11.07 1.10 41.27
N SER A 233 11.09 -0.22 41.20
CA SER A 233 12.25 -1.05 40.84
C SER A 233 12.30 -1.35 39.32
N ASN A 234 11.41 -0.74 38.55
CA ASN A 234 11.26 -0.97 37.09
C ASN A 234 10.85 -2.41 36.74
N VAL A 235 10.04 -3.05 37.58
CA VAL A 235 9.47 -4.37 37.32
C VAL A 235 8.00 -4.23 36.95
N LEU A 236 7.57 -4.93 35.90
CA LEU A 236 6.18 -5.01 35.47
C LEU A 236 5.46 -6.20 36.11
N TYR A 237 4.48 -5.91 36.95
CA TYR A 237 3.60 -6.91 37.57
C TYR A 237 2.30 -7.04 36.80
N LYS A 238 1.93 -8.28 36.46
CA LYS A 238 0.75 -8.60 35.66
C LYS A 238 -0.38 -9.14 36.55
N ARG A 239 -1.59 -8.59 36.38
CA ARG A 239 -2.84 -9.15 36.89
C ARG A 239 -3.79 -9.41 35.73
N MET A 240 -4.28 -10.64 35.63
CA MET A 240 -5.26 -11.01 34.59
C MET A 240 -6.65 -10.53 34.97
N GLY A 241 -7.41 -10.03 34.01
CA GLY A 241 -8.83 -9.74 34.19
C GLY A 241 -9.63 -11.00 34.44
N ILE A 242 -10.55 -10.93 35.40
CA ILE A 242 -11.37 -12.06 35.83
C ILE A 242 -12.71 -12.02 35.12
N PHE A 243 -12.94 -12.98 34.22
CA PHE A 243 -14.24 -13.21 33.58
C PHE A 243 -15.02 -14.29 34.33
N GLU A 244 -16.32 -14.12 34.42
CA GLU A 244 -17.19 -15.24 34.78
C GLU A 244 -17.16 -16.29 33.67
N THR A 245 -17.26 -17.58 34.03
CA THR A 245 -17.01 -18.73 33.14
C THR A 245 -17.86 -18.75 31.87
N ARG A 246 -19.04 -18.12 31.89
CA ARG A 246 -19.97 -18.04 30.74
C ARG A 246 -19.77 -16.83 29.86
N ASP A 247 -18.98 -15.86 30.28
CA ASP A 247 -18.84 -14.54 29.64
C ASP A 247 -17.45 -14.29 29.05
N LYS A 248 -16.55 -15.27 29.13
CA LYS A 248 -15.20 -15.13 28.57
C LYS A 248 -15.26 -15.07 27.05
N PRO A 249 -14.93 -13.90 26.43
CA PRO A 249 -14.97 -13.74 24.97
C PRO A 249 -13.78 -14.44 24.31
N LYS A 250 -13.91 -14.75 23.01
CA LYS A 250 -12.78 -15.23 22.20
C LYS A 250 -11.70 -14.16 22.07
N TYR A 251 -12.11 -12.89 21.92
CA TYR A 251 -11.22 -11.73 21.87
C TYR A 251 -11.79 -10.59 22.71
N VAL A 252 -10.91 -9.90 23.43
CA VAL A 252 -11.12 -8.52 23.88
C VAL A 252 -10.49 -7.63 22.79
N THR A 253 -11.30 -6.81 22.14
CA THR A 253 -10.99 -6.26 20.82
C THR A 253 -10.53 -4.81 20.82
N CYS A 254 -10.90 -4.05 21.86
CA CYS A 254 -10.50 -2.63 22.00
C CYS A 254 -10.51 -2.20 23.47
N LEU A 255 -9.81 -1.11 23.73
CA LEU A 255 -9.68 -0.47 25.04
C LEU A 255 -10.07 1.01 24.96
N GLY A 256 -10.65 1.52 26.02
CA GLY A 256 -10.90 2.93 26.25
C GLY A 256 -10.98 3.21 27.75
N PHE A 257 -11.17 4.45 28.14
CA PHE A 257 -11.31 4.85 29.54
C PHE A 257 -12.48 5.82 29.67
N ASN A 258 -13.25 5.69 30.75
CA ASN A 258 -14.23 6.70 31.09
C ASN A 258 -13.56 7.91 31.78
N HIS A 259 -14.35 8.93 32.08
CA HIS A 259 -13.86 10.16 32.74
C HIS A 259 -13.33 9.91 34.16
N ASN A 260 -13.73 8.82 34.83
CA ASN A 260 -13.26 8.42 36.17
C ASN A 260 -11.95 7.61 36.09
N GLY A 261 -11.52 7.21 34.91
CA GLY A 261 -10.34 6.35 34.71
C GLY A 261 -10.66 4.85 34.79
N ASP A 262 -11.94 4.44 34.82
CA ASP A 262 -12.28 3.03 34.68
C ASP A 262 -12.02 2.56 33.25
N VAL A 263 -11.51 1.35 33.10
CA VAL A 263 -11.22 0.76 31.79
C VAL A 263 -12.52 0.29 31.13
N ILE A 264 -12.74 0.70 29.91
CA ILE A 264 -13.82 0.18 29.06
C ILE A 264 -13.20 -0.73 28.00
N SER A 265 -13.68 -1.94 27.87
CA SER A 265 -13.26 -2.85 26.81
C SER A 265 -14.45 -3.30 25.97
N GLY A 266 -14.21 -3.44 24.65
CA GLY A 266 -15.15 -4.13 23.76
C GLY A 266 -14.70 -5.56 23.51
N ASP A 267 -15.65 -6.45 23.22
CA ASP A 267 -15.35 -7.85 22.97
C ASP A 267 -15.86 -8.36 21.63
N SER A 268 -15.49 -9.59 21.30
CA SER A 268 -15.91 -10.27 20.07
C SER A 268 -17.37 -10.72 20.06
N ASN A 269 -18.06 -10.65 21.21
CA ASN A 269 -19.47 -11.00 21.36
C ASN A 269 -20.40 -9.78 21.25
N GLY A 270 -19.84 -8.60 21.03
CA GLY A 270 -20.62 -7.36 20.89
C GLY A 270 -20.95 -6.66 22.21
N ASN A 271 -20.24 -6.97 23.28
CA ASN A 271 -20.45 -6.40 24.60
C ASN A 271 -19.44 -5.30 24.91
N LEU A 272 -19.85 -4.35 25.76
CA LEU A 272 -18.98 -3.40 26.44
C LEU A 272 -18.84 -3.78 27.91
N ILE A 273 -17.61 -3.80 28.40
CA ILE A 273 -17.27 -4.21 29.76
C ILE A 273 -16.51 -3.08 30.46
N VAL A 274 -16.97 -2.69 31.64
CA VAL A 274 -16.29 -1.72 32.52
C VAL A 274 -15.56 -2.48 33.60
N TRP A 275 -14.28 -2.19 33.76
CA TRP A 275 -13.42 -2.74 34.80
C TRP A 275 -13.16 -1.69 35.86
N GLY A 276 -13.42 -2.04 37.12
CA GLY A 276 -13.28 -1.13 38.24
C GLY A 276 -11.82 -0.64 38.41
N ARG A 277 -11.65 0.64 38.66
CA ARG A 277 -10.34 1.24 38.87
C ARG A 277 -9.55 0.55 39.98
N GLY A 278 -8.29 0.19 39.68
CA GLY A 278 -7.42 -0.52 40.62
C GLY A 278 -7.78 -1.98 40.89
N THR A 279 -8.80 -2.50 40.23
CA THR A 279 -9.22 -3.91 40.29
C THR A 279 -8.99 -4.61 38.95
N ASN A 280 -9.13 -5.91 38.93
CA ASN A 280 -9.15 -6.73 37.72
C ASN A 280 -10.48 -7.48 37.56
N THR A 281 -11.56 -6.96 38.17
CA THR A 281 -12.91 -7.53 38.15
C THR A 281 -13.86 -6.65 37.34
N ILE A 282 -14.88 -7.28 36.77
CA ILE A 282 -15.93 -6.60 36.00
C ILE A 282 -16.84 -5.84 36.98
N GLN A 283 -16.98 -4.54 36.75
CA GLN A 283 -17.90 -3.67 37.50
C GLN A 283 -19.26 -3.59 36.80
N LYS A 284 -19.28 -3.50 35.46
CA LYS A 284 -20.51 -3.39 34.67
C LYS A 284 -20.30 -4.06 33.30
N MET A 285 -21.35 -4.67 32.77
CA MET A 285 -21.37 -5.22 31.44
C MET A 285 -22.63 -4.77 30.69
N VAL A 286 -22.47 -4.17 29.53
CA VAL A 286 -23.56 -3.83 28.61
C VAL A 286 -23.55 -4.88 27.50
N ARG A 287 -24.57 -5.73 27.46
CA ARG A 287 -24.63 -6.88 26.54
C ARG A 287 -25.32 -6.55 25.24
N GLY A 288 -24.86 -7.15 24.14
CA GLY A 288 -25.54 -7.14 22.86
C GLY A 288 -25.63 -5.74 22.22
N VAL A 289 -24.64 -4.88 22.46
CA VAL A 289 -24.55 -3.54 21.86
C VAL A 289 -24.42 -3.65 20.35
N HIS A 290 -23.62 -4.61 19.88
CA HIS A 290 -23.39 -4.87 18.47
C HIS A 290 -23.64 -6.34 18.12
N SER A 291 -24.00 -6.62 16.86
CA SER A 291 -24.23 -7.99 16.37
C SER A 291 -22.95 -8.77 16.04
N GLY A 292 -21.79 -8.20 16.32
CA GLY A 292 -20.46 -8.78 16.13
C GLY A 292 -19.45 -8.07 17.03
N SER A 293 -18.17 -8.17 16.69
CA SER A 293 -17.11 -7.57 17.49
C SER A 293 -17.24 -6.06 17.60
N VAL A 294 -17.04 -5.54 18.82
CA VAL A 294 -16.83 -4.10 19.06
C VAL A 294 -15.37 -3.78 18.74
N PHE A 295 -15.09 -3.08 17.67
CA PHE A 295 -13.72 -2.79 17.29
C PHE A 295 -13.17 -1.47 17.82
N SER A 296 -14.04 -0.56 18.23
CA SER A 296 -13.62 0.73 18.74
C SER A 296 -14.53 1.24 19.85
N VAL A 297 -13.91 1.85 20.83
CA VAL A 297 -14.57 2.63 21.90
C VAL A 297 -13.85 3.97 21.98
N CYS A 298 -14.58 5.05 21.79
CA CYS A 298 -14.06 6.41 21.86
C CYS A 298 -14.77 7.19 22.96
N SER A 299 -14.01 7.65 23.94
CA SER A 299 -14.50 8.54 24.97
C SER A 299 -14.36 9.99 24.50
N LEU A 300 -15.47 10.69 24.41
CA LEU A 300 -15.54 12.08 23.97
C LEU A 300 -15.15 13.04 25.11
N LYS A 301 -14.72 14.24 24.74
CA LYS A 301 -14.31 15.28 25.71
C LYS A 301 -15.40 15.65 26.71
N GLU A 302 -16.65 15.52 26.32
CA GLU A 302 -17.81 15.80 27.17
C GLU A 302 -18.17 14.64 28.11
N GLY A 303 -17.41 13.53 28.07
CA GLY A 303 -17.60 12.36 28.92
C GLY A 303 -18.52 11.29 28.32
N ALA A 304 -19.21 11.56 27.22
CA ALA A 304 -19.97 10.56 26.47
C ALA A 304 -19.03 9.53 25.80
N VAL A 305 -19.55 8.37 25.47
CA VAL A 305 -18.79 7.29 24.86
C VAL A 305 -19.48 6.84 23.57
N VAL A 306 -18.69 6.68 22.50
CA VAL A 306 -19.18 6.10 21.24
C VAL A 306 -18.54 4.73 21.03
N SER A 307 -19.33 3.72 20.72
CA SER A 307 -18.86 2.40 20.31
C SER A 307 -19.10 2.15 18.84
N GLY A 308 -18.22 1.37 18.21
CA GLY A 308 -18.29 1.02 16.80
C GLY A 308 -18.24 -0.48 16.57
N GLY A 309 -19.21 -1.00 15.81
CA GLY A 309 -19.34 -2.41 15.45
C GLY A 309 -18.66 -2.75 14.13
N GLY A 310 -17.85 -3.81 14.15
CA GLY A 310 -17.08 -4.23 12.98
C GLY A 310 -17.91 -4.99 11.94
N LYS A 311 -19.01 -5.59 12.33
CA LYS A 311 -19.87 -6.37 11.43
C LYS A 311 -21.14 -5.61 11.03
N ASP A 312 -21.78 -4.97 11.99
CA ASP A 312 -23.06 -4.28 11.78
C ASP A 312 -22.90 -2.84 11.28
N GLY A 313 -21.68 -2.28 11.31
CA GLY A 313 -21.41 -0.90 10.90
C GLY A 313 -22.09 0.15 11.78
N ARG A 314 -22.63 -0.25 12.96
CA ARG A 314 -23.33 0.67 13.85
C ARG A 314 -22.36 1.47 14.72
N LEU A 315 -22.74 2.73 14.93
CA LEU A 315 -22.20 3.62 15.93
C LEU A 315 -23.27 3.85 16.98
N VAL A 316 -22.96 3.60 18.25
CA VAL A 316 -23.90 3.76 19.37
C VAL A 316 -23.32 4.75 20.36
N LEU A 317 -24.10 5.78 20.70
CA LEU A 317 -23.71 6.81 21.66
C LEU A 317 -24.25 6.45 23.05
N PHE A 318 -23.37 6.53 24.04
CA PHE A 318 -23.64 6.33 25.47
C PHE A 318 -23.39 7.62 26.24
N ASP A 319 -24.10 7.78 27.33
CA ASP A 319 -23.78 8.80 28.32
C ASP A 319 -22.51 8.44 29.14
N ALA A 320 -22.14 9.31 30.08
CA ALA A 320 -20.95 9.11 30.94
C ALA A 320 -21.05 7.88 31.84
N ASP A 321 -22.26 7.39 32.15
CA ASP A 321 -22.52 6.20 32.95
C ASP A 321 -22.70 4.93 32.09
N LEU A 322 -22.38 5.02 30.79
CA LEU A 322 -22.56 3.93 29.81
C LEU A 322 -24.00 3.40 29.75
N GLN A 323 -24.97 4.33 29.81
CA GLN A 323 -26.34 4.06 29.41
C GLN A 323 -26.51 4.41 27.92
N PRO A 324 -27.09 3.53 27.11
CA PRO A 324 -27.32 3.84 25.68
C PRO A 324 -28.27 5.05 25.56
N THR A 325 -27.91 5.99 24.74
CA THR A 325 -28.78 7.09 24.33
C THR A 325 -29.67 6.64 23.15
N ALA A 326 -30.62 7.50 22.77
CA ALA A 326 -31.42 7.23 21.57
C ALA A 326 -30.67 7.50 20.24
N THR A 327 -29.45 8.04 20.34
CA THR A 327 -28.64 8.44 19.18
C THR A 327 -27.79 7.27 18.71
N GLU A 328 -28.05 6.81 17.50
CA GLU A 328 -27.23 5.82 16.80
C GLU A 328 -27.13 6.17 15.31
N ASN A 329 -26.10 5.70 14.64
CA ASN A 329 -25.92 5.82 13.21
C ASN A 329 -25.38 4.51 12.62
N VAL A 330 -25.60 4.28 11.33
CA VAL A 330 -25.16 3.07 10.63
C VAL A 330 -24.38 3.50 9.39
N ILE A 331 -23.14 3.03 9.29
CA ILE A 331 -22.30 3.24 8.12
C ILE A 331 -22.86 2.42 6.95
N GLU A 332 -22.93 3.02 5.78
CA GLU A 332 -23.36 2.31 4.57
C GLU A 332 -22.48 1.08 4.29
N GLY A 333 -23.10 -0.06 4.00
CA GLY A 333 -22.43 -1.37 3.94
C GLY A 333 -21.28 -1.48 2.91
N HIS A 334 -21.28 -0.63 1.89
CA HIS A 334 -20.20 -0.61 0.92
C HIS A 334 -18.88 -0.03 1.48
N TYR A 335 -18.92 0.82 2.54
CA TYR A 335 -17.73 1.29 3.25
C TYR A 335 -17.23 0.29 4.30
N GLY A 336 -17.98 -0.76 4.61
CA GLY A 336 -17.62 -1.77 5.61
C GLY A 336 -18.03 -1.40 7.03
N GLY A 337 -17.52 -2.16 8.02
CA GLY A 337 -17.78 -1.93 9.43
C GLY A 337 -16.85 -0.90 10.06
N VAL A 338 -17.21 -0.43 11.24
CA VAL A 338 -16.39 0.50 12.01
C VAL A 338 -15.15 -0.20 12.55
N ARG A 339 -13.97 0.37 12.31
CA ARG A 339 -12.68 -0.15 12.79
C ARG A 339 -12.08 0.72 13.89
N VAL A 340 -12.14 2.03 13.72
CA VAL A 340 -11.66 3.02 14.68
C VAL A 340 -12.51 4.27 14.62
N ILE A 341 -12.68 4.93 15.75
CA ILE A 341 -13.39 6.21 15.91
C ILE A 341 -12.40 7.20 16.49
N ALA A 342 -12.28 8.36 15.87
CA ALA A 342 -11.51 9.50 16.39
C ALA A 342 -12.41 10.72 16.53
N GLU A 343 -12.35 11.38 17.71
CA GLU A 343 -13.07 12.61 17.96
C GLU A 343 -12.50 13.75 17.15
N GLY A 344 -13.36 14.46 16.43
CA GLY A 344 -13.05 15.64 15.65
C GLY A 344 -13.19 16.95 16.42
N ARG A 345 -13.55 18.03 15.70
CA ARG A 345 -13.89 19.33 16.28
C ARG A 345 -15.41 19.42 16.46
N GLY A 346 -15.85 19.95 17.60
CA GLY A 346 -17.29 20.02 17.92
C GLY A 346 -17.91 18.63 17.97
N SER A 347 -19.00 18.41 17.25
CA SER A 347 -19.68 17.12 17.12
C SER A 347 -19.07 16.18 16.07
N GLN A 348 -18.06 16.62 15.33
CA GLN A 348 -17.45 15.86 14.24
C GLN A 348 -16.75 14.60 14.75
N LEU A 349 -16.92 13.51 14.02
CA LEU A 349 -16.20 12.25 14.20
C LEU A 349 -15.51 11.84 12.89
N PHE A 350 -14.37 11.16 13.01
CA PHE A 350 -13.70 10.47 11.94
C PHE A 350 -13.79 8.97 12.18
N ILE A 351 -14.15 8.22 11.15
CA ILE A 351 -14.37 6.78 11.22
C ILE A 351 -13.45 6.07 10.23
N GLY A 352 -12.52 5.27 10.75
CA GLY A 352 -11.78 4.32 9.92
C GLY A 352 -12.57 3.01 9.79
N THR A 353 -12.61 2.44 8.59
CA THR A 353 -13.46 1.28 8.30
C THR A 353 -12.66 0.02 7.98
N THR A 354 -13.33 -1.14 8.03
CA THR A 354 -12.77 -2.44 7.66
C THR A 354 -12.50 -2.60 6.16
N LYS A 355 -13.02 -1.69 5.34
CA LYS A 355 -12.79 -1.65 3.89
C LYS A 355 -11.86 -0.50 3.47
N ASN A 356 -10.89 -0.17 4.34
CA ASN A 356 -9.84 0.80 4.03
C ASN A 356 -10.35 2.20 3.61
N CYS A 357 -11.45 2.65 4.23
CA CYS A 357 -11.97 3.99 4.05
C CYS A 357 -11.86 4.80 5.33
N ILE A 358 -11.73 6.11 5.20
CA ILE A 358 -11.93 7.07 6.29
C ILE A 358 -13.14 7.91 5.95
N LEU A 359 -14.10 7.96 6.86
CA LEU A 359 -15.30 8.77 6.77
C LEU A 359 -15.23 9.90 7.79
N HIS A 360 -15.88 11.01 7.50
CA HIS A 360 -16.04 12.13 8.43
C HIS A 360 -17.50 12.60 8.47
N GLY A 361 -17.94 13.09 9.60
CA GLY A 361 -19.32 13.53 9.80
C GLY A 361 -19.69 13.63 11.25
N ASP A 362 -20.94 13.47 11.56
CA ASP A 362 -21.47 13.42 12.92
C ASP A 362 -22.57 12.38 13.08
N MET A 363 -22.97 12.16 14.33
CA MET A 363 -23.97 11.13 14.67
C MET A 363 -25.39 11.44 14.16
N GLU A 364 -25.71 12.69 13.86
CA GLU A 364 -27.05 13.12 13.43
C GLU A 364 -27.16 13.21 11.92
N LEU A 365 -26.16 13.84 11.25
CA LEU A 365 -26.16 14.10 9.82
C LEU A 365 -25.60 12.93 9.00
N GLY A 366 -24.89 12.01 9.65
CA GLY A 366 -24.24 10.88 8.99
C GLY A 366 -22.81 11.19 8.53
N PHE A 367 -22.24 10.29 7.71
CA PHE A 367 -20.84 10.27 7.38
C PHE A 367 -20.60 10.27 5.87
N LEU A 368 -19.62 11.06 5.42
CA LEU A 368 -19.16 11.15 4.03
C LEU A 368 -17.71 10.64 3.92
N PRO A 369 -17.29 10.11 2.77
CA PRO A 369 -15.94 9.65 2.57
C PRO A 369 -14.94 10.81 2.51
N ALA A 370 -13.86 10.71 3.30
CA ALA A 370 -12.68 11.59 3.22
C ALA A 370 -11.53 10.88 2.50
N VAL A 371 -11.34 9.59 2.73
CA VAL A 371 -10.33 8.75 2.09
C VAL A 371 -10.99 7.47 1.59
N LEU A 372 -10.78 7.18 0.31
CA LEU A 372 -11.14 5.92 -0.31
C LEU A 372 -9.87 5.16 -0.71
N GLY A 373 -9.91 3.84 -0.66
CA GLY A 373 -8.77 3.00 -0.98
C GLY A 373 -9.19 1.60 -1.39
N HIS A 374 -8.22 0.85 -1.89
CA HIS A 374 -8.36 -0.57 -2.17
C HIS A 374 -8.19 -1.42 -0.91
N VAL A 375 -8.75 -2.62 -0.93
CA VAL A 375 -8.77 -3.54 0.22
C VAL A 375 -7.92 -4.79 0.00
N ASP A 376 -7.50 -5.01 -1.24
CA ASP A 376 -6.69 -6.14 -1.66
C ASP A 376 -5.57 -5.68 -2.60
N GLU A 377 -4.84 -6.60 -3.20
CA GLU A 377 -3.69 -6.30 -4.04
C GLU A 377 -4.06 -5.45 -5.26
N VAL A 378 -3.33 -4.34 -5.46
CA VAL A 378 -3.49 -3.46 -6.63
C VAL A 378 -2.49 -3.88 -7.71
N TRP A 379 -3.00 -4.36 -8.86
CA TRP A 379 -2.20 -4.81 -9.98
C TRP A 379 -2.39 -3.98 -11.24
N GLY A 380 -3.60 -3.56 -11.51
CA GLY A 380 -3.92 -2.74 -12.68
C GLY A 380 -3.70 -1.25 -12.43
N LEU A 381 -2.93 -0.58 -13.29
CA LEU A 381 -2.76 0.87 -13.28
C LEU A 381 -2.54 1.36 -14.70
N ALA A 382 -3.32 2.34 -15.14
CA ALA A 382 -3.17 2.95 -16.47
C ALA A 382 -3.50 4.43 -16.45
N ALA A 383 -2.64 5.24 -17.09
CA ALA A 383 -2.86 6.67 -17.28
C ALA A 383 -3.72 6.92 -18.52
N ASN A 384 -4.66 7.85 -18.44
CA ASN A 384 -5.47 8.26 -19.59
C ASN A 384 -4.59 9.07 -20.57
N PRO A 385 -4.55 8.71 -21.86
CA PRO A 385 -3.71 9.40 -22.84
C PRO A 385 -4.26 10.76 -23.28
N ALA A 386 -5.52 11.10 -22.96
CA ALA A 386 -6.19 12.31 -23.41
C ALA A 386 -6.56 13.28 -22.27
N LEU A 387 -6.73 12.78 -21.05
CA LEU A 387 -7.15 13.57 -19.90
C LEU A 387 -6.21 13.33 -18.70
N PRO A 388 -6.07 14.29 -17.78
CA PRO A 388 -5.32 14.11 -16.56
C PRO A 388 -6.08 13.21 -15.57
N GLN A 389 -6.18 11.93 -15.88
CA GLN A 389 -6.87 10.89 -15.12
C GLN A 389 -6.05 9.60 -15.15
N PHE A 390 -6.25 8.75 -14.16
CA PHE A 390 -5.74 7.39 -14.18
C PHE A 390 -6.75 6.42 -13.58
N VAL A 391 -6.65 5.15 -13.98
CA VAL A 391 -7.49 4.08 -13.49
C VAL A 391 -6.66 3.07 -12.71
N SER A 392 -7.20 2.57 -11.60
CA SER A 392 -6.65 1.44 -10.84
C SER A 392 -7.62 0.27 -10.79
N GLY A 393 -7.08 -0.93 -10.96
CA GLY A 393 -7.81 -2.19 -10.83
C GLY A 393 -7.18 -3.07 -9.75
N CYS A 394 -8.01 -3.71 -8.94
CA CYS A 394 -7.58 -4.42 -7.75
C CYS A 394 -8.25 -5.81 -7.65
N TRP A 395 -7.65 -6.68 -6.85
CA TRP A 395 -8.23 -7.99 -6.54
C TRP A 395 -9.47 -7.92 -5.64
N ASP A 396 -9.78 -6.75 -5.07
CA ASP A 396 -11.05 -6.50 -4.39
C ASP A 396 -12.26 -6.34 -5.34
N SER A 397 -12.05 -6.56 -6.64
CA SER A 397 -13.00 -6.40 -7.73
C SER A 397 -13.42 -4.95 -8.02
N LEU A 398 -12.74 -3.98 -7.42
CA LEU A 398 -13.01 -2.56 -7.69
C LEU A 398 -12.14 -2.03 -8.83
N LEU A 399 -12.79 -1.36 -9.76
CA LEU A 399 -12.18 -0.49 -10.75
C LEU A 399 -12.46 0.95 -10.33
N GLN A 400 -11.40 1.75 -10.15
CA GLN A 400 -11.52 3.13 -9.67
C GLN A 400 -10.87 4.10 -10.67
N LEU A 401 -11.59 5.13 -11.05
CA LEU A 401 -11.08 6.25 -11.86
C LEU A 401 -10.76 7.42 -10.94
N TRP A 402 -9.57 7.96 -11.08
CA TRP A 402 -9.00 9.00 -10.22
C TRP A 402 -8.71 10.28 -11.00
N ASP A 403 -8.94 11.41 -10.35
CA ASP A 403 -8.46 12.72 -10.78
C ASP A 403 -7.21 13.08 -9.95
N PRO A 404 -6.01 13.12 -10.57
CA PRO A 404 -4.76 13.41 -9.88
C PRO A 404 -4.61 14.87 -9.43
N LEU A 405 -5.42 15.79 -9.93
CA LEU A 405 -5.36 17.21 -9.57
C LEU A 405 -6.18 17.51 -8.32
N SER A 406 -7.39 16.98 -8.24
CA SER A 406 -8.24 17.07 -7.04
C SER A 406 -7.96 15.96 -6.01
N HIS A 407 -7.12 14.99 -6.35
CA HIS A 407 -6.80 13.81 -5.55
C HIS A 407 -8.02 12.99 -5.13
N SER A 408 -9.07 13.01 -5.95
CA SER A 408 -10.35 12.40 -5.65
C SER A 408 -10.70 11.25 -6.60
N THR A 409 -11.57 10.37 -6.15
CA THR A 409 -12.16 9.32 -6.99
C THR A 409 -13.27 9.94 -7.84
N VAL A 410 -13.16 9.87 -9.16
CA VAL A 410 -14.20 10.29 -10.10
C VAL A 410 -15.37 9.32 -10.00
N TRP A 411 -15.08 8.02 -10.02
CA TRP A 411 -16.03 6.95 -9.75
C TRP A 411 -15.32 5.67 -9.31
N SER A 412 -16.07 4.80 -8.65
CA SER A 412 -15.69 3.44 -8.28
C SER A 412 -16.78 2.47 -8.76
N LYS A 413 -16.37 1.34 -9.33
CA LYS A 413 -17.27 0.30 -9.82
C LYS A 413 -16.78 -1.08 -9.41
N ASP A 414 -17.69 -1.87 -8.84
CA ASP A 414 -17.48 -3.31 -8.66
C ASP A 414 -17.71 -4.01 -10.02
N ILE A 415 -16.65 -4.61 -10.54
CA ILE A 415 -16.68 -5.32 -11.83
C ILE A 415 -16.97 -6.82 -11.67
N GLY A 416 -17.07 -7.32 -10.43
CA GLY A 416 -17.34 -8.72 -10.10
C GLY A 416 -16.20 -9.69 -10.39
N GLU A 417 -15.02 -9.19 -10.81
CA GLU A 417 -13.83 -9.96 -11.16
C GLU A 417 -12.59 -9.33 -10.56
N ARG A 418 -11.59 -10.14 -10.20
CA ARG A 418 -10.29 -9.65 -9.73
C ARG A 418 -9.51 -9.05 -10.89
N ALA A 419 -9.27 -7.74 -10.85
CA ALA A 419 -8.50 -7.04 -11.88
C ALA A 419 -6.99 -7.31 -11.73
N GLN A 420 -6.34 -7.75 -12.81
CA GLN A 420 -4.90 -8.01 -12.88
C GLN A 420 -4.15 -6.94 -13.67
N SER A 421 -4.76 -6.38 -14.70
CA SER A 421 -4.16 -5.36 -15.56
C SER A 421 -5.21 -4.39 -16.06
N CYS A 422 -4.79 -3.15 -16.36
CA CYS A 422 -5.63 -2.10 -16.92
C CYS A 422 -4.93 -1.44 -18.10
N ALA A 423 -5.72 -1.02 -19.09
CA ALA A 423 -5.23 -0.22 -20.20
C ALA A 423 -6.33 0.74 -20.69
N TRP A 424 -5.92 1.90 -21.17
CA TRP A 424 -6.78 2.80 -21.95
C TRP A 424 -6.62 2.50 -23.43
N SER A 425 -7.70 2.69 -24.21
CA SER A 425 -7.57 2.84 -25.65
C SER A 425 -6.70 4.06 -25.98
N SER A 426 -6.03 4.06 -27.12
CA SER A 426 -5.08 5.12 -27.46
C SER A 426 -5.72 6.50 -27.65
N ASP A 427 -7.05 6.54 -27.85
CA ASP A 427 -7.88 7.75 -27.91
C ASP A 427 -8.52 8.13 -26.56
N GLY A 428 -8.35 7.31 -25.52
CA GLY A 428 -8.96 7.51 -24.20
C GLY A 428 -10.47 7.25 -24.13
N SER A 429 -11.06 6.59 -25.13
CA SER A 429 -12.51 6.38 -25.21
C SER A 429 -13.00 5.22 -24.35
N VAL A 430 -12.18 4.20 -24.07
CA VAL A 430 -12.55 3.03 -23.26
C VAL A 430 -11.41 2.59 -22.34
N ILE A 431 -11.79 1.82 -21.31
CA ILE A 431 -10.88 1.17 -20.37
C ILE A 431 -11.00 -0.33 -20.53
N ALA A 432 -9.90 -1.01 -20.85
CA ALA A 432 -9.82 -2.47 -20.85
C ALA A 432 -9.21 -2.97 -19.53
N VAL A 433 -9.79 -4.03 -18.97
CA VAL A 433 -9.37 -4.64 -17.71
C VAL A 433 -9.15 -6.14 -17.92
N GLY A 434 -7.94 -6.60 -17.68
CA GLY A 434 -7.60 -8.02 -17.67
C GLY A 434 -7.81 -8.59 -16.27
N CYS A 435 -8.47 -9.76 -16.20
CA CYS A 435 -8.87 -10.38 -14.95
C CYS A 435 -8.02 -11.61 -14.63
N VAL A 436 -7.98 -11.97 -13.36
CA VAL A 436 -7.32 -13.20 -12.87
C VAL A 436 -7.98 -14.46 -13.45
N SER A 437 -9.27 -14.40 -13.78
CA SER A 437 -10.05 -15.50 -14.36
C SER A 437 -9.77 -15.81 -15.83
N GLY A 438 -8.88 -15.04 -16.49
CA GLY A 438 -8.63 -15.15 -17.92
C GLY A 438 -9.61 -14.38 -18.81
N LYS A 439 -10.57 -13.72 -18.21
CA LYS A 439 -11.46 -12.77 -18.89
C LYS A 439 -10.78 -11.42 -19.06
N TRP A 440 -11.18 -10.69 -20.08
CA TRP A 440 -10.91 -9.26 -20.14
C TRP A 440 -12.18 -8.51 -20.52
N LEU A 441 -12.37 -7.35 -19.89
CA LEU A 441 -13.58 -6.56 -19.90
C LEU A 441 -13.26 -5.18 -20.44
N VAL A 442 -14.21 -4.56 -21.14
CA VAL A 442 -14.07 -3.20 -21.66
C VAL A 442 -15.20 -2.34 -21.12
N PHE A 443 -14.86 -1.17 -20.59
CA PHE A 443 -15.80 -0.23 -19.99
C PHE A 443 -15.72 1.13 -20.68
N ASP A 444 -16.87 1.75 -20.84
CA ASP A 444 -16.97 3.17 -21.17
C ASP A 444 -16.72 4.01 -19.89
N PRO A 445 -15.75 4.91 -19.86
CA PRO A 445 -15.40 5.66 -18.65
C PRO A 445 -16.45 6.69 -18.24
N VAL A 446 -17.35 7.11 -19.15
CA VAL A 446 -18.41 8.11 -18.91
C VAL A 446 -19.68 7.45 -18.41
N SER A 447 -20.22 6.49 -19.16
CA SER A 447 -21.44 5.74 -18.76
C SER A 447 -21.17 4.72 -17.67
N ARG A 448 -19.89 4.29 -17.51
CA ARG A 448 -19.43 3.22 -16.61
C ARG A 448 -19.99 1.83 -16.99
N GLU A 449 -20.61 1.72 -18.16
CA GLU A 449 -21.16 0.45 -18.63
C GLU A 449 -20.10 -0.43 -19.29
N MET A 450 -20.26 -1.74 -19.14
CA MET A 450 -19.43 -2.71 -19.84
C MET A 450 -19.86 -2.80 -21.30
N VAL A 451 -18.96 -2.44 -22.23
CA VAL A 451 -19.24 -2.42 -23.67
C VAL A 451 -18.82 -3.71 -24.36
N ALA A 452 -17.86 -4.43 -23.82
CA ALA A 452 -17.42 -5.74 -24.36
C ALA A 452 -16.80 -6.60 -23.27
N HIS A 453 -16.80 -7.92 -23.50
CA HIS A 453 -16.06 -8.90 -22.69
C HIS A 453 -15.63 -10.08 -23.56
N HIS A 454 -14.46 -10.64 -23.25
CA HIS A 454 -13.89 -11.77 -23.98
C HIS A 454 -13.19 -12.74 -23.03
N VAL A 455 -13.01 -13.98 -23.49
CA VAL A 455 -12.31 -15.04 -22.77
C VAL A 455 -11.50 -15.86 -23.78
N ASP A 456 -10.18 -15.94 -23.58
CA ASP A 456 -9.30 -16.75 -24.42
C ASP A 456 -8.76 -17.99 -23.70
N GLY A 457 -8.75 -17.97 -22.39
CA GLY A 457 -8.25 -19.04 -21.53
C GLY A 457 -8.74 -18.87 -20.10
N VAL A 458 -8.09 -19.55 -19.16
CA VAL A 458 -8.42 -19.52 -17.72
C VAL A 458 -7.32 -18.89 -16.87
N GLU A 459 -6.19 -18.57 -17.51
CA GLU A 459 -5.03 -17.98 -16.83
C GLU A 459 -5.12 -16.45 -16.76
N PRO A 460 -4.55 -15.81 -15.73
CA PRO A 460 -4.60 -14.37 -15.55
C PRO A 460 -4.08 -13.58 -16.75
N ILE A 461 -4.74 -12.49 -17.06
CA ILE A 461 -4.32 -11.54 -18.10
C ILE A 461 -3.35 -10.53 -17.47
N GLN A 462 -2.05 -10.71 -17.72
CA GLN A 462 -0.97 -9.94 -17.12
C GLN A 462 -0.83 -8.52 -17.67
N THR A 463 -1.11 -8.34 -18.95
CA THR A 463 -0.94 -7.05 -19.61
C THR A 463 -1.92 -6.91 -20.77
N ILE A 464 -2.42 -5.71 -20.96
CA ILE A 464 -3.26 -5.33 -22.10
C ILE A 464 -2.69 -4.04 -22.66
N GLN A 465 -2.62 -3.93 -24.00
CA GLN A 465 -2.23 -2.69 -24.65
C GLN A 465 -2.91 -2.54 -26.00
N TYR A 466 -3.46 -1.35 -26.23
CA TYR A 466 -3.95 -0.94 -27.55
C TYR A 466 -2.81 -0.47 -28.44
N SER A 467 -2.93 -0.71 -29.74
CA SER A 467 -2.00 -0.15 -30.73
C SER A 467 -2.12 1.38 -30.80
N PRO A 468 -1.06 2.11 -31.18
CA PRO A 468 -1.11 3.58 -31.30
C PRO A 468 -2.22 4.10 -32.23
N ASP A 469 -2.55 3.35 -33.30
CA ASP A 469 -3.62 3.69 -34.26
C ASP A 469 -5.02 3.24 -33.81
N ASN A 470 -5.11 2.63 -32.61
CA ASN A 470 -6.35 2.14 -31.99
C ASN A 470 -7.09 1.03 -32.78
N LYS A 471 -6.43 0.40 -33.76
CA LYS A 471 -7.03 -0.66 -34.58
C LYS A 471 -6.85 -2.04 -34.02
N TYR A 472 -5.94 -2.23 -33.08
CA TYR A 472 -5.62 -3.51 -32.47
C TYR A 472 -5.49 -3.38 -30.95
N VAL A 473 -5.72 -4.51 -30.26
CA VAL A 473 -5.38 -4.68 -28.85
C VAL A 473 -4.64 -5.99 -28.65
N ALA A 474 -3.57 -5.96 -27.90
CA ALA A 474 -2.76 -7.13 -27.54
C ALA A 474 -3.01 -7.52 -26.09
N ILE A 475 -3.29 -8.78 -25.84
CA ILE A 475 -3.63 -9.37 -24.54
C ILE A 475 -2.54 -10.38 -24.19
N GLY A 476 -1.69 -10.05 -23.21
CA GLY A 476 -0.63 -10.93 -22.71
C GLY A 476 -1.12 -11.75 -21.52
N SER A 477 -1.11 -13.07 -21.65
CA SER A 477 -1.65 -14.00 -20.67
C SER A 477 -0.57 -14.84 -19.96
N ARG A 478 -0.91 -15.36 -18.79
CA ARG A 478 -0.08 -16.31 -18.05
C ARG A 478 -0.04 -17.71 -18.69
N ASP A 479 -0.85 -17.96 -19.71
CA ASP A 479 -0.79 -19.18 -20.53
C ASP A 479 0.34 -19.19 -21.58
N ASN A 480 1.26 -18.20 -21.53
CA ASN A 480 2.41 -18.01 -22.41
C ASN A 480 2.09 -17.44 -23.78
N PHE A 481 0.85 -17.03 -24.04
CA PHE A 481 0.40 -16.52 -25.34
C PHE A 481 0.07 -15.04 -25.30
N ILE A 482 0.19 -14.40 -26.47
CA ILE A 482 -0.33 -13.06 -26.72
C ILE A 482 -1.48 -13.22 -27.72
N TYR A 483 -2.67 -12.78 -27.33
CA TYR A 483 -3.85 -12.76 -28.18
C TYR A 483 -3.99 -11.39 -28.81
N ILE A 484 -4.22 -11.33 -30.12
CA ILE A 484 -4.39 -10.08 -30.85
C ILE A 484 -5.81 -10.01 -31.38
N TYR A 485 -6.45 -8.88 -31.10
CA TYR A 485 -7.79 -8.56 -31.57
C TYR A 485 -7.76 -7.33 -32.46
N GLN A 486 -8.53 -7.36 -33.49
CA GLN A 486 -8.89 -6.19 -34.27
C GLN A 486 -10.00 -5.43 -33.53
N VAL A 487 -9.87 -4.13 -33.47
CA VAL A 487 -10.78 -3.21 -32.80
C VAL A 487 -11.53 -2.44 -33.87
N ASP A 488 -12.84 -2.31 -33.77
CA ASP A 488 -13.64 -1.46 -34.67
C ASP A 488 -13.48 0.04 -34.32
N ASP A 489 -13.95 0.90 -35.19
CA ASP A 489 -13.73 2.35 -35.13
C ASP A 489 -14.23 3.02 -33.82
N ASN A 490 -15.14 2.37 -33.08
CA ASN A 490 -15.71 2.90 -31.84
C ASN A 490 -15.28 2.12 -30.59
N CYS A 491 -14.30 1.23 -30.67
CA CYS A 491 -13.88 0.36 -29.55
C CYS A 491 -15.01 -0.46 -28.89
N SER A 492 -16.10 -0.73 -29.63
CA SER A 492 -17.25 -1.48 -29.14
C SER A 492 -17.27 -2.95 -29.61
N ARG A 493 -16.52 -3.28 -30.64
CA ARG A 493 -16.42 -4.64 -31.19
C ARG A 493 -14.98 -5.07 -31.31
N TYR A 494 -14.72 -6.31 -30.97
CA TYR A 494 -13.41 -6.92 -30.96
C TYR A 494 -13.46 -8.25 -31.69
N SER A 495 -12.64 -8.40 -32.72
CA SER A 495 -12.54 -9.64 -33.52
C SER A 495 -11.16 -10.25 -33.36
N ARG A 496 -11.07 -11.46 -32.84
CA ARG A 496 -9.80 -12.14 -32.63
C ARG A 496 -9.11 -12.41 -33.97
N LEU A 497 -7.90 -11.89 -34.15
CA LEU A 497 -7.05 -12.17 -35.32
C LEU A 497 -6.29 -13.49 -35.15
N GLY A 498 -5.71 -13.71 -33.97
CA GLY A 498 -4.93 -14.90 -33.70
C GLY A 498 -4.22 -14.84 -32.35
N LYS A 499 -3.25 -15.70 -32.19
CA LYS A 499 -2.36 -15.76 -31.03
C LYS A 499 -0.90 -15.91 -31.44
N CYS A 500 -0.01 -15.26 -30.71
CA CYS A 500 1.43 -15.34 -30.87
C CYS A 500 1.96 -16.50 -30.02
N LEU A 501 2.73 -17.37 -30.62
CA LEU A 501 3.31 -18.60 -30.02
C LEU A 501 4.83 -18.53 -30.10
N GLY A 502 5.53 -18.68 -28.97
CA GLY A 502 7.00 -18.67 -28.96
C GLY A 502 7.61 -18.56 -27.58
N HIS A 503 7.01 -17.80 -26.66
CA HIS A 503 7.46 -17.76 -25.28
C HIS A 503 7.27 -19.10 -24.57
N SER A 504 8.25 -19.47 -23.74
CA SER A 504 8.21 -20.69 -22.92
C SER A 504 7.68 -20.47 -21.51
N SER A 505 7.34 -19.23 -21.16
CA SER A 505 6.79 -18.85 -19.87
C SER A 505 5.73 -17.75 -20.04
N PHE A 506 5.09 -17.36 -18.93
CA PHE A 506 4.01 -16.37 -18.93
C PHE A 506 4.47 -14.99 -19.44
N ILE A 507 3.60 -14.33 -20.20
CA ILE A 507 3.85 -12.98 -20.70
C ILE A 507 3.84 -12.00 -19.54
N THR A 508 4.84 -11.10 -19.46
CA THR A 508 4.92 -10.08 -18.42
C THR A 508 4.63 -8.69 -18.95
N HIS A 509 5.21 -8.31 -20.08
CA HIS A 509 5.14 -6.96 -20.63
C HIS A 509 5.04 -6.97 -22.14
N LEU A 510 4.42 -5.93 -22.69
CA LEU A 510 4.24 -5.68 -24.12
C LEU A 510 4.54 -4.22 -24.46
N ASP A 511 5.06 -4.00 -25.67
CA ASP A 511 5.13 -2.67 -26.30
C ASP A 511 4.74 -2.79 -27.78
N TRP A 512 4.03 -1.80 -28.28
CA TRP A 512 3.73 -1.61 -29.69
C TRP A 512 4.78 -0.74 -30.37
N SER A 513 5.05 -1.00 -31.66
CA SER A 513 5.75 -0.03 -32.50
C SER A 513 4.86 1.19 -32.79
N GLU A 514 5.45 2.35 -33.05
CA GLU A 514 4.70 3.58 -33.34
C GLU A 514 3.81 3.45 -34.59
N ASP A 515 4.22 2.66 -35.57
CA ASP A 515 3.47 2.38 -36.80
C ASP A 515 2.39 1.30 -36.63
N SER A 516 2.22 0.75 -35.42
CA SER A 516 1.28 -0.31 -35.09
C SER A 516 1.48 -1.64 -35.85
N GLN A 517 2.65 -1.87 -36.48
CA GLN A 517 2.96 -3.06 -37.28
C GLN A 517 3.51 -4.21 -36.42
N TYR A 518 4.22 -3.87 -35.35
CA TYR A 518 4.99 -4.82 -34.56
C TYR A 518 4.68 -4.72 -33.08
N ILE A 519 4.88 -5.85 -32.41
CA ILE A 519 4.84 -5.98 -30.95
C ILE A 519 6.16 -6.56 -30.48
N ARG A 520 6.69 -6.07 -29.39
CA ARG A 520 7.74 -6.73 -28.61
C ARG A 520 7.20 -7.17 -27.25
N SER A 521 7.71 -8.26 -26.70
CA SER A 521 7.25 -8.80 -25.44
C SER A 521 8.38 -9.34 -24.58
N ASN A 522 8.22 -9.22 -23.27
CA ASN A 522 8.99 -9.96 -22.28
C ASN A 522 8.11 -11.03 -21.62
N SER A 523 8.74 -12.03 -21.09
CA SER A 523 8.11 -13.16 -20.42
C SER A 523 8.96 -13.62 -19.23
N GLY A 524 8.41 -14.49 -18.40
CA GLY A 524 9.14 -15.16 -17.33
C GLY A 524 10.28 -16.08 -17.79
N ASP A 525 10.47 -16.25 -19.10
CA ASP A 525 11.65 -16.91 -19.70
C ASP A 525 12.87 -15.99 -19.85
N TYR A 526 12.71 -14.69 -19.57
CA TYR A 526 13.71 -13.62 -19.70
C TYR A 526 14.12 -13.33 -21.15
N GLU A 527 13.27 -13.65 -22.11
CA GLU A 527 13.50 -13.36 -23.52
C GLU A 527 12.80 -12.06 -23.95
N LEU A 528 13.35 -11.42 -24.96
CA LEU A 528 12.72 -10.35 -25.73
C LEU A 528 12.37 -10.90 -27.10
N LEU A 529 11.09 -11.10 -27.37
CA LEU A 529 10.59 -11.61 -28.64
C LEU A 529 9.81 -10.52 -29.40
N TYR A 530 9.77 -10.67 -30.72
CA TYR A 530 9.13 -9.73 -31.65
C TYR A 530 8.09 -10.43 -32.50
N TRP A 531 7.00 -9.74 -32.79
CA TRP A 531 5.82 -10.28 -33.46
C TRP A 531 5.33 -9.33 -34.54
N ASN A 532 4.90 -9.87 -35.67
CA ASN A 532 4.10 -9.12 -36.62
C ASN A 532 2.64 -9.11 -36.14
N ALA A 533 2.06 -7.93 -35.97
CA ALA A 533 0.75 -7.76 -35.33
C ALA A 533 -0.40 -8.36 -36.14
N THR A 534 -0.35 -8.24 -37.47
CA THR A 534 -1.44 -8.69 -38.34
C THR A 534 -1.42 -10.20 -38.60
N THR A 535 -0.23 -10.81 -38.66
CA THR A 535 -0.07 -12.26 -38.91
C THR A 535 0.09 -13.09 -37.66
N CYS A 536 0.31 -12.44 -36.50
CA CYS A 536 0.60 -13.07 -35.20
C CYS A 536 1.84 -13.99 -35.24
N ARG A 537 2.74 -13.80 -36.20
CA ARG A 537 3.95 -14.61 -36.36
C ARG A 537 5.14 -13.97 -35.69
N GLN A 538 5.98 -14.82 -35.08
CA GLN A 538 7.25 -14.39 -34.51
C GLN A 538 8.21 -13.93 -35.62
N ILE A 539 8.91 -12.83 -35.35
CA ILE A 539 10.03 -12.36 -36.16
C ILE A 539 11.29 -12.93 -35.52
N THR A 540 11.90 -13.90 -36.22
CA THR A 540 13.02 -14.68 -35.70
C THR A 540 14.38 -13.98 -35.80
N SER A 541 14.45 -12.86 -36.53
CA SER A 541 15.66 -12.05 -36.65
C SER A 541 15.56 -10.78 -35.77
N PRO A 542 16.10 -10.76 -34.55
CA PRO A 542 16.07 -9.56 -33.69
C PRO A 542 16.78 -8.36 -34.30
N THR A 543 17.78 -8.59 -35.14
CA THR A 543 18.53 -7.53 -35.82
C THR A 543 17.69 -6.74 -36.81
N SER A 544 16.63 -7.34 -37.39
CA SER A 544 15.69 -6.63 -38.27
C SER A 544 14.78 -5.66 -37.51
N MET A 545 14.69 -5.79 -36.20
CA MET A 545 13.84 -4.96 -35.33
C MET A 545 14.61 -3.88 -34.58
N ARG A 546 15.93 -3.78 -34.76
CA ARG A 546 16.82 -2.89 -34.01
C ARG A 546 16.52 -1.40 -34.21
N ASP A 547 16.02 -1.02 -35.37
CA ASP A 547 15.73 0.38 -35.76
C ASP A 547 14.24 0.72 -35.70
N VAL A 548 13.40 -0.20 -35.21
CA VAL A 548 11.98 0.05 -35.00
C VAL A 548 11.78 1.02 -33.85
N VAL A 549 10.97 2.05 -34.07
CA VAL A 549 10.60 3.01 -33.04
C VAL A 549 9.42 2.46 -32.24
N TRP A 550 9.60 2.37 -30.93
CA TRP A 550 8.60 1.83 -30.02
C TRP A 550 7.80 2.94 -29.36
N ALA A 551 6.48 2.84 -29.39
CA ALA A 551 5.56 3.83 -28.81
C ALA A 551 5.69 3.96 -27.30
N SER A 552 6.08 2.88 -26.63
CA SER A 552 6.30 2.84 -25.18
C SER A 552 7.55 2.01 -24.83
N ASN A 553 7.95 2.03 -23.57
CA ASN A 553 8.97 1.13 -23.05
C ASN A 553 8.50 0.54 -21.69
N ASN A 554 7.51 -0.33 -21.77
CA ASN A 554 7.01 -1.07 -20.62
C ASN A 554 7.80 -2.37 -20.39
N CYS A 555 8.41 -2.91 -21.44
CA CYS A 555 9.31 -4.05 -21.36
C CYS A 555 10.59 -3.67 -20.63
N PRO A 556 10.91 -4.25 -19.45
CA PRO A 556 12.13 -3.93 -18.72
C PRO A 556 13.38 -4.58 -19.31
N ILE A 557 13.23 -5.63 -20.12
CA ILE A 557 14.34 -6.32 -20.80
C ILE A 557 14.39 -5.84 -22.24
N THR A 558 15.06 -4.71 -22.49
CA THR A 558 15.32 -4.14 -23.81
C THR A 558 16.70 -3.51 -23.82
N PHE A 559 17.25 -3.21 -25.01
CA PHE A 559 18.53 -2.51 -25.13
C PHE A 559 18.51 -1.15 -24.42
N GLN A 560 17.39 -0.42 -24.50
CA GLN A 560 17.21 0.89 -23.89
C GLN A 560 17.06 0.86 -22.36
N THR A 561 16.94 -0.32 -21.76
CA THR A 561 16.72 -0.49 -20.31
C THR A 561 17.73 -1.42 -19.64
N ILE A 562 18.84 -1.74 -20.29
CA ILE A 562 19.90 -2.61 -19.74
C ILE A 562 20.34 -2.16 -18.36
N GLY A 563 20.54 -0.86 -18.18
CA GLY A 563 21.07 -0.27 -16.96
C GLY A 563 20.08 -0.20 -15.79
N VAL A 564 18.81 -0.61 -15.96
CA VAL A 564 17.88 -0.72 -14.82
C VAL A 564 18.14 -1.98 -13.99
N TRP A 565 18.84 -2.97 -14.57
CA TRP A 565 19.14 -4.24 -13.96
C TRP A 565 20.43 -4.18 -13.14
N PRO A 566 20.39 -4.47 -11.82
CA PRO A 566 21.61 -4.59 -11.04
C PRO A 566 22.44 -5.81 -11.48
N GLU A 567 23.73 -5.80 -11.16
CA GLU A 567 24.59 -6.96 -11.38
C GLU A 567 24.07 -8.17 -10.58
N ASN A 568 23.99 -9.34 -11.21
CA ASN A 568 23.43 -10.59 -10.65
C ASN A 568 21.94 -10.51 -10.31
N ALA A 569 21.18 -9.66 -11.02
CA ALA A 569 19.74 -9.52 -10.81
C ALA A 569 18.98 -10.83 -11.00
N ASP A 570 17.97 -11.05 -10.16
CA ASP A 570 16.90 -12.00 -10.45
C ASP A 570 15.91 -11.35 -11.44
N GLY A 571 15.37 -12.09 -12.36
CA GLY A 571 14.39 -11.58 -13.33
C GLY A 571 13.07 -11.10 -12.71
N THR A 572 12.85 -11.37 -11.44
CA THR A 572 11.72 -10.85 -10.65
C THR A 572 12.03 -9.53 -9.94
N ASP A 573 13.29 -9.06 -9.94
CA ASP A 573 13.69 -7.85 -9.21
C ASP A 573 13.01 -6.59 -9.77
N ILE A 574 12.72 -6.55 -11.08
CA ILE A 574 12.05 -5.43 -11.74
C ILE A 574 10.66 -5.88 -12.22
N ASN A 575 9.62 -5.42 -11.55
CA ASN A 575 8.24 -5.79 -11.86
C ASN A 575 7.61 -4.94 -12.96
N THR A 576 8.06 -3.71 -13.09
CA THR A 576 7.44 -2.73 -13.97
C THR A 576 8.44 -1.69 -14.42
N CYS A 577 8.29 -1.23 -15.64
CA CYS A 577 9.07 -0.16 -16.24
C CYS A 577 8.13 0.75 -17.03
N THR A 578 8.47 2.02 -17.12
CA THR A 578 7.77 2.96 -17.97
C THR A 578 8.74 4.07 -18.42
N ARG A 579 8.55 4.59 -19.61
CA ARG A 579 9.27 5.72 -20.19
C ARG A 579 8.37 6.95 -20.17
N SER A 580 8.92 8.13 -19.87
CA SER A 580 8.21 9.41 -20.03
C SER A 580 7.87 9.69 -21.50
N HIS A 581 6.81 10.45 -21.75
CA HIS A 581 6.36 10.77 -23.11
C HIS A 581 7.39 11.64 -23.85
N ASP A 582 8.14 12.46 -23.13
CA ASP A 582 9.22 13.30 -23.68
C ASP A 582 10.53 12.53 -23.96
N ASN A 583 10.58 11.22 -23.68
CA ASN A 583 11.74 10.34 -23.87
C ASN A 583 12.99 10.73 -23.05
N ARG A 584 12.85 11.37 -21.89
CA ARG A 584 13.99 11.79 -21.06
C ARG A 584 14.17 10.95 -19.81
N LEU A 585 13.11 10.32 -19.32
CA LEU A 585 13.09 9.59 -18.06
C LEU A 585 12.58 8.17 -18.24
N ALA A 586 13.10 7.27 -17.41
CA ALA A 586 12.54 5.96 -17.20
C ALA A 586 12.31 5.75 -15.70
N ALA A 587 11.17 5.17 -15.34
CA ALA A 587 10.84 4.82 -13.98
C ALA A 587 10.61 3.31 -13.87
N THR A 588 11.09 2.70 -12.77
CA THR A 588 10.90 1.28 -12.48
C THR A 588 10.36 1.08 -11.09
N GLY A 589 9.62 -0.02 -10.89
CA GLY A 589 9.20 -0.53 -9.60
C GLY A 589 9.76 -1.93 -9.39
N ASP A 590 10.24 -2.20 -8.17
CA ASP A 590 10.90 -3.47 -7.84
C ASP A 590 10.16 -4.27 -6.76
N ASP A 591 10.65 -5.49 -6.53
CA ASP A 591 10.12 -6.41 -5.51
C ASP A 591 10.31 -5.92 -4.07
N PHE A 592 11.20 -4.95 -3.89
CA PHE A 592 11.58 -4.43 -2.57
C PHE A 592 10.84 -3.14 -2.19
N GLY A 593 9.78 -2.79 -2.92
CA GLY A 593 8.98 -1.59 -2.68
C GLY A 593 9.67 -0.29 -3.09
N LYS A 594 10.72 -0.36 -3.94
CA LYS A 594 11.45 0.83 -4.38
C LYS A 594 10.97 1.28 -5.75
N VAL A 595 10.83 2.59 -5.87
CA VAL A 595 10.63 3.29 -7.13
C VAL A 595 11.96 3.93 -7.51
N LYS A 596 12.43 3.66 -8.73
CA LYS A 596 13.70 4.19 -9.22
C LYS A 596 13.46 5.05 -10.45
N LEU A 597 14.16 6.19 -10.51
CA LEU A 597 14.11 7.12 -11.64
C LEU A 597 15.47 7.21 -12.30
N PHE A 598 15.53 6.97 -13.60
CA PHE A 598 16.71 6.97 -14.44
C PHE A 598 16.60 8.03 -15.53
N ALA A 599 17.75 8.49 -16.03
CA ALA A 599 17.81 9.21 -17.31
C ALA A 599 17.60 8.21 -18.46
N TYR A 600 16.69 8.47 -19.37
CA TYR A 600 16.42 7.60 -20.52
C TYR A 600 17.19 8.10 -21.77
N PRO A 601 17.74 7.22 -22.62
CA PRO A 601 17.76 5.75 -22.50
C PRO A 601 18.79 5.25 -21.47
N VAL A 602 18.48 4.12 -20.83
CA VAL A 602 19.28 3.51 -19.76
C VAL A 602 20.15 2.38 -20.34
N THR A 603 21.03 2.73 -21.27
CA THR A 603 21.83 1.75 -22.04
C THR A 603 23.11 1.31 -21.33
N GLN A 604 23.57 2.08 -20.33
CA GLN A 604 24.80 1.76 -19.58
C GLN A 604 24.49 0.79 -18.44
N PRO A 605 25.18 -0.37 -18.35
CA PRO A 605 24.99 -1.34 -17.25
C PRO A 605 25.15 -0.73 -15.85
N LYS A 606 26.00 0.29 -15.73
CA LYS A 606 26.25 1.03 -14.47
C LYS A 606 25.55 2.38 -14.49
N SER A 607 24.25 2.39 -14.69
CA SER A 607 23.43 3.61 -14.60
C SER A 607 23.07 3.94 -13.16
N LEU A 608 23.35 5.17 -12.75
CA LEU A 608 22.90 5.69 -11.46
C LEU A 608 21.45 6.16 -11.54
N CYS A 609 20.75 6.05 -10.43
CA CYS A 609 19.34 6.45 -10.33
C CYS A 609 19.04 7.18 -9.02
N HIS A 610 17.91 7.86 -8.99
CA HIS A 610 17.29 8.26 -7.73
C HIS A 610 16.34 7.16 -7.27
N GLN A 611 16.42 6.79 -5.99
CA GLN A 611 15.63 5.72 -5.40
C GLN A 611 14.72 6.27 -4.31
N TYR A 612 13.46 5.85 -4.32
CA TYR A 612 12.42 6.30 -3.41
C TYR A 612 11.74 5.11 -2.74
N GLY A 613 11.48 5.27 -1.43
CA GLY A 613 10.68 4.34 -0.64
C GLY A 613 9.26 4.85 -0.46
N GLY A 614 8.47 4.12 0.31
CA GLY A 614 7.08 4.44 0.64
C GLY A 614 6.21 3.21 0.53
N HIS A 615 6.32 2.46 -0.55
CA HIS A 615 5.73 1.13 -0.65
C HIS A 615 6.43 0.15 0.29
N SER A 616 5.67 -0.75 0.89
CA SER A 616 6.16 -1.79 1.79
C SER A 616 6.13 -3.20 1.17
N SER A 617 5.53 -3.31 -0.01
CA SER A 617 5.45 -4.51 -0.82
C SER A 617 6.01 -4.24 -2.21
N HIS A 618 6.05 -5.28 -3.05
CA HIS A 618 6.48 -5.15 -4.44
C HIS A 618 5.64 -4.07 -5.16
N VAL A 619 6.32 -3.19 -5.90
CA VAL A 619 5.67 -2.20 -6.75
C VAL A 619 5.19 -2.91 -8.01
N THR A 620 3.88 -3.00 -8.18
CA THR A 620 3.27 -3.77 -9.28
C THR A 620 3.20 -3.00 -10.59
N CYS A 621 3.04 -1.68 -10.51
CA CYS A 621 2.92 -0.83 -11.69
C CYS A 621 3.42 0.59 -11.42
N VAL A 622 4.03 1.20 -12.44
CA VAL A 622 4.41 2.63 -12.48
C VAL A 622 3.94 3.23 -13.79
N ARG A 623 3.40 4.46 -13.76
CA ARG A 623 2.93 5.17 -14.97
C ARG A 623 3.18 6.67 -14.85
N PHE A 624 3.82 7.28 -15.85
CA PHE A 624 3.79 8.72 -16.03
C PHE A 624 2.39 9.16 -16.46
N LEU A 625 1.92 10.28 -15.92
CA LEU A 625 0.68 10.89 -16.38
C LEU A 625 0.92 11.69 -17.67
N LEU A 626 -0.17 12.13 -18.29
CA LEU A 626 -0.22 12.70 -19.65
C LEU A 626 0.88 13.71 -19.99
N ASP A 627 1.24 14.58 -19.06
CA ASP A 627 2.18 15.68 -19.26
C ASP A 627 3.58 15.43 -18.63
N ASP A 628 3.85 14.23 -18.18
CA ASP A 628 5.07 13.81 -17.46
C ASP A 628 5.37 14.59 -16.16
N SER A 629 4.49 15.51 -15.75
CA SER A 629 4.67 16.26 -14.51
C SER A 629 4.47 15.40 -13.26
N ARG A 630 3.82 14.26 -13.42
CA ARG A 630 3.51 13.33 -12.33
C ARG A 630 3.73 11.88 -12.72
N LEU A 631 4.12 11.10 -11.73
CA LEU A 631 4.22 9.64 -11.78
C LEU A 631 3.25 9.05 -10.76
N VAL A 632 2.53 7.98 -11.11
CA VAL A 632 1.71 7.21 -10.17
C VAL A 632 2.27 5.79 -10.08
N THR A 633 2.34 5.28 -8.86
CA THR A 633 2.86 3.95 -8.54
C THR A 633 1.85 3.16 -7.72
N ALA A 634 1.76 1.86 -7.96
CA ALA A 634 0.90 0.94 -7.23
C ALA A 634 1.74 -0.08 -6.46
N GLY A 635 1.46 -0.24 -5.17
CA GLY A 635 2.02 -1.29 -4.34
C GLY A 635 1.04 -2.46 -4.23
N GLY A 636 1.50 -3.69 -4.46
CA GLY A 636 0.63 -4.88 -4.50
C GLY A 636 -0.12 -5.11 -3.17
N LEU A 637 0.49 -5.86 -2.27
CA LEU A 637 -0.10 -6.22 -0.96
C LEU A 637 -0.32 -5.03 -0.02
N ASP A 638 0.42 -3.93 -0.18
CA ASP A 638 0.26 -2.73 0.66
C ASP A 638 -1.00 -1.91 0.32
N THR A 639 -1.72 -2.30 -0.73
CA THR A 639 -3.00 -1.74 -1.18
C THR A 639 -2.97 -0.25 -1.55
N SER A 640 -1.79 0.37 -1.60
CA SER A 640 -1.62 1.82 -1.78
C SER A 640 -1.34 2.22 -3.24
N LEU A 641 -1.77 3.43 -3.57
CA LEU A 641 -1.31 4.16 -4.74
C LEU A 641 -0.56 5.40 -4.25
N MET A 642 0.56 5.73 -4.89
CA MET A 642 1.35 6.91 -4.55
C MET A 642 1.53 7.77 -5.78
N GLN A 643 1.27 9.05 -5.62
CA GLN A 643 1.46 10.07 -6.65
C GLN A 643 2.67 10.91 -6.33
N TRP A 644 3.54 11.08 -7.32
CA TRP A 644 4.80 11.80 -7.23
C TRP A 644 4.82 12.95 -8.23
N VAL A 645 5.33 14.09 -7.81
CA VAL A 645 5.67 15.19 -8.73
C VAL A 645 7.07 14.96 -9.26
N VAL A 646 7.27 15.20 -10.55
CA VAL A 646 8.58 15.20 -11.21
C VAL A 646 9.12 16.64 -11.17
N GLU A 647 10.18 16.88 -10.36
CA GLU A 647 10.82 18.18 -10.13
C GLU A 647 12.17 18.30 -10.85
#